data_a81647e452f3e0286838ff8bac82abdf
#
_entry.id   a81647e452f3e0286838ff8bac82abdf
#
_cell.length_a   1.000
_cell.length_b   1.000
_cell.length_c   1.000
_cell.angle_alpha   90.00
_cell.angle_beta   90.00
_cell.angle_gamma   90.00
#
_symmetry.space_group_name_H-M   'P 1'
#
loop_
_entity.id
_entity.type
_entity.pdbx_description
1 polymer ?
#
loop_
_entity_poly.entity_id
_entity_poly.type
_entity_poly.pdbx_seq_one_letter_code
_entity_poly.pdbx_strand_id
1 'polypeptide(L)'
;MHPHLLFLTISALVQIPLSAKCLSNNTSQADVSSPADPAGIPAWNGHTPPGTASPVPFTPYFVPEGATSYDSSSPFVYYKGAWADTYSSHFVGGSSRRSTQRGAAFLLSFTGTGIEWFGCMGPRHGEALVYIDGRLVSRVDAYAQHKYVQQRLFWHYDLPHRKHTLKVVHAGTPRRKGKHAGKYFLEIDIDAVVVYKGVPPSSPQQRAPPAPRYHAHDHGYDQDQELVRRPAASLSHENWELMQKGTTGVAAMQLAIISPTHAIIVDKVEHNPLTVDQHPAWGALFNLNTYAIKALHMKSNSFCAGGSFLGNGTLINVGGNPVVESHTAPLYFGETNGMQGVRLFPPCEADDAADCDVSEHPERVRLASPRWYNTVVRIQDGSAMIIGGSRRGGWMNNATTNNPTLEYYPPKTIHGANGTPIRLQFLVDTLNSNLFPIAFLLPDGRVFIAANRDAMIYDWNKNTEERLPQIPNGVRVTYPMTGTALLLPLTPENDYAPEVLICGGSTLDDTRPGYELSANKDLASDQCVRILLTKEGIKRGWQVEKMPEARLMPDAVLLPTGVVVILNGAGSGISGYGNVRDQVGASNAANPVRTPVLYDPAAPAGKRFLTQGLPKSPIPRMYHSVATLTPNGDIMIAGSNPNFDRSEVAYGTEYRVEWLRPPYMNKQRPVIVAAPRTLDFAQRVEVQINIPESLRNEKFKGEYGFCLSYLLPQRLWLTFEE
;
A
#
# COMPACT_ATOMS: atom_id res chain seq x y z
N MET A 1 -17.23 34.80 39.73
CA MET A 1 -17.47 35.05 38.30
C MET A 1 -17.35 33.72 37.60
N HIS A 2 -18.47 33.12 37.20
CA HIS A 2 -18.45 31.87 36.42
C HIS A 2 -18.10 32.19 34.98
N PRO A 3 -17.20 31.45 34.33
CA PRO A 3 -17.00 31.57 32.90
C PRO A 3 -18.25 31.01 32.17
N HIS A 4 -18.96 31.86 31.43
CA HIS A 4 -19.98 31.43 30.52
C HIS A 4 -19.32 30.69 29.36
N LEU A 5 -19.48 29.36 29.33
CA LEU A 5 -19.21 28.56 28.13
C LEU A 5 -20.26 28.96 27.06
N LEU A 6 -19.82 29.54 25.97
CA LEU A 6 -20.64 29.71 24.80
C LEU A 6 -20.54 28.42 23.97
N PHE A 7 -21.63 27.69 23.92
CA PHE A 7 -21.77 26.56 22.99
C PHE A 7 -22.28 27.11 21.67
N LEU A 8 -21.46 27.01 20.63
CA LEU A 8 -21.90 27.21 19.24
C LEU A 8 -22.31 25.87 18.69
N THR A 9 -23.58 25.69 18.39
CA THR A 9 -24.07 24.51 17.67
C THR A 9 -24.00 24.83 16.19
N ILE A 10 -23.10 24.19 15.47
CA ILE A 10 -22.94 24.38 14.03
C ILE A 10 -23.57 23.16 13.35
N SER A 11 -24.62 23.39 12.57
CA SER A 11 -25.21 22.36 11.69
C SER A 11 -24.46 22.41 10.35
N ALA A 12 -23.63 21.44 10.09
CA ALA A 12 -22.97 21.30 8.80
C ALA A 12 -23.81 20.46 7.85
N LEU A 13 -24.09 20.97 6.67
CA LEU A 13 -24.71 20.24 5.57
C LEU A 13 -23.58 19.73 4.66
N VAL A 14 -23.38 18.43 4.65
CA VAL A 14 -22.50 17.79 3.66
C VAL A 14 -23.32 17.63 2.38
N GLN A 15 -23.28 18.62 1.50
CA GLN A 15 -23.87 18.51 0.17
C GLN A 15 -22.87 17.86 -0.77
N ILE A 16 -23.09 16.58 -1.07
CA ILE A 16 -22.56 15.95 -2.27
C ILE A 16 -23.72 15.99 -3.29
N PRO A 17 -23.56 16.50 -4.50
CA PRO A 17 -24.65 16.52 -5.47
C PRO A 17 -25.06 15.09 -5.80
N LEU A 18 -26.20 14.68 -5.29
CA LEU A 18 -26.87 13.44 -5.62
C LEU A 18 -28.04 13.77 -6.55
N SER A 19 -27.85 13.55 -7.84
CA SER A 19 -28.97 13.33 -8.74
C SER A 19 -29.09 11.83 -9.01
N ALA A 20 -29.81 11.13 -8.15
CA ALA A 20 -30.29 9.79 -8.46
C ALA A 20 -31.80 9.74 -8.20
N LYS A 21 -32.59 9.88 -9.27
CA LYS A 21 -33.98 9.48 -9.26
C LYS A 21 -34.06 7.96 -9.23
N CYS A 22 -34.59 7.40 -8.14
CA CYS A 22 -35.06 6.02 -8.13
C CYS A 22 -36.21 5.86 -9.12
N LEU A 23 -35.99 5.17 -10.21
CA LEU A 23 -37.04 4.56 -11.02
C LEU A 23 -37.09 3.08 -10.65
N SER A 24 -38.17 2.70 -9.98
CA SER A 24 -38.54 1.32 -9.80
C SER A 24 -38.99 0.74 -11.15
N ASN A 25 -38.27 -0.19 -11.69
CA ASN A 25 -38.78 -1.10 -12.70
C ASN A 25 -38.46 -2.53 -12.30
N ASN A 26 -39.50 -3.28 -12.02
CA ASN A 26 -39.51 -4.72 -11.95
C ASN A 26 -39.09 -5.29 -13.30
N THR A 27 -37.94 -5.93 -13.35
CA THR A 27 -37.63 -6.95 -14.36
C THR A 27 -36.71 -7.98 -13.75
N SER A 28 -37.19 -9.24 -13.78
CA SER A 28 -36.51 -10.53 -13.71
C SER A 28 -35.16 -10.62 -13.00
N GLN A 29 -35.13 -11.45 -11.95
CA GLN A 29 -33.97 -11.98 -11.29
C GLN A 29 -32.90 -12.43 -12.30
N ALA A 30 -31.87 -11.60 -12.47
CA ALA A 30 -30.57 -12.05 -12.89
C ALA A 30 -29.74 -12.28 -11.62
N ASP A 31 -29.17 -13.46 -11.49
CA ASP A 31 -28.30 -13.84 -10.38
C ASP A 31 -27.24 -12.79 -10.12
N VAL A 32 -27.45 -12.00 -9.05
CA VAL A 32 -26.43 -11.07 -8.53
C VAL A 32 -25.46 -11.91 -7.72
N SER A 33 -24.30 -12.22 -8.31
CA SER A 33 -23.19 -12.80 -7.57
C SER A 33 -22.89 -11.95 -6.34
N SER A 34 -22.88 -12.57 -5.18
CA SER A 34 -22.46 -11.95 -3.92
C SER A 34 -21.07 -11.32 -4.07
N PRO A 35 -20.78 -10.18 -3.42
CA PRO A 35 -19.46 -9.58 -3.46
C PRO A 35 -18.42 -10.60 -2.97
N ALA A 36 -17.25 -10.61 -3.60
CA ALA A 36 -16.15 -11.47 -3.21
C ALA A 36 -15.76 -11.20 -1.74
N ASP A 37 -15.48 -12.26 -1.01
CA ASP A 37 -14.85 -12.21 0.31
C ASP A 37 -13.58 -11.32 0.21
N PRO A 38 -13.29 -10.44 1.18
CA PRO A 38 -12.06 -9.64 1.21
C PRO A 38 -10.77 -10.44 1.05
N ALA A 39 -10.82 -11.76 1.22
CA ALA A 39 -9.73 -12.69 0.90
C ALA A 39 -9.54 -12.93 -0.62
N GLY A 40 -10.36 -12.36 -1.50
CA GLY A 40 -10.35 -12.67 -2.92
C GLY A 40 -10.90 -14.06 -3.28
N ILE A 41 -11.44 -14.77 -2.30
CA ILE A 41 -12.21 -16.00 -2.49
C ILE A 41 -13.64 -15.53 -2.76
N PRO A 42 -14.29 -15.97 -3.86
CA PRO A 42 -15.66 -15.61 -4.12
C PRO A 42 -16.52 -15.96 -2.90
N ALA A 43 -17.27 -14.99 -2.39
CA ALA A 43 -18.23 -15.28 -1.33
C ALA A 43 -19.16 -16.38 -1.87
N TRP A 44 -19.31 -17.43 -1.09
CA TRP A 44 -20.17 -18.53 -1.49
C TRP A 44 -21.62 -18.05 -1.65
N ASN A 45 -22.20 -18.33 -2.81
CA ASN A 45 -23.55 -17.89 -3.17
C ASN A 45 -24.65 -18.90 -2.79
N GLY A 46 -24.33 -19.93 -1.98
CA GLY A 46 -25.25 -20.98 -1.58
C GLY A 46 -25.43 -22.11 -2.61
N HIS A 47 -24.89 -21.97 -3.83
CA HIS A 47 -25.17 -22.90 -4.93
C HIS A 47 -23.95 -23.29 -5.77
N THR A 48 -22.76 -22.83 -5.42
CA THR A 48 -21.56 -23.16 -6.19
C THR A 48 -21.18 -24.64 -5.99
N PRO A 49 -21.17 -25.47 -7.01
CA PRO A 49 -20.75 -26.85 -6.87
C PRO A 49 -19.28 -26.95 -6.46
N PRO A 50 -18.85 -28.07 -5.86
CA PRO A 50 -17.43 -28.33 -5.60
C PRO A 50 -16.60 -28.08 -6.83
N GLY A 51 -15.50 -27.34 -6.70
CA GLY A 51 -14.65 -26.95 -7.80
C GLY A 51 -13.28 -27.61 -7.78
N THR A 52 -12.62 -27.60 -8.94
CA THR A 52 -11.22 -27.98 -9.12
C THR A 52 -10.47 -26.91 -9.88
N ALA A 53 -9.18 -26.71 -9.57
CA ALA A 53 -8.37 -25.69 -10.21
C ALA A 53 -7.83 -26.12 -11.57
N SER A 54 -7.65 -25.15 -12.47
CA SER A 54 -6.68 -25.24 -13.57
C SER A 54 -5.32 -24.77 -13.09
N PRO A 55 -4.19 -25.25 -13.66
CA PRO A 55 -2.86 -24.84 -13.23
C PRO A 55 -2.63 -23.36 -13.49
N VAL A 56 -2.15 -22.66 -12.48
CA VAL A 56 -1.75 -21.26 -12.52
C VAL A 56 -0.36 -21.10 -11.93
N PRO A 57 0.45 -20.10 -12.31
CA PRO A 57 1.82 -19.96 -11.84
C PRO A 57 1.95 -19.93 -10.31
N PHE A 58 0.96 -19.38 -9.63
CA PHE A 58 0.89 -19.30 -8.18
C PHE A 58 -0.57 -19.10 -7.74
N THR A 59 -1.00 -19.78 -6.69
CA THR A 59 -2.27 -19.53 -6.01
C THR A 59 -1.97 -18.93 -4.64
N PRO A 60 -2.46 -17.71 -4.32
CA PRO A 60 -2.29 -17.16 -2.99
C PRO A 60 -2.89 -18.06 -1.94
N TYR A 61 -2.11 -18.37 -0.89
CA TYR A 61 -2.59 -19.11 0.26
C TYR A 61 -3.01 -18.12 1.34
N PHE A 62 -4.29 -18.07 1.61
CA PHE A 62 -4.88 -17.17 2.58
C PHE A 62 -5.78 -17.92 3.52
N VAL A 63 -5.66 -17.68 4.82
CA VAL A 63 -6.53 -18.24 5.85
C VAL A 63 -7.37 -17.12 6.42
N PRO A 64 -8.66 -17.01 6.05
CA PRO A 64 -9.55 -15.97 6.53
C PRO A 64 -9.68 -16.00 8.06
N GLU A 65 -10.08 -14.87 8.61
CA GLU A 65 -10.41 -14.79 10.03
C GLU A 65 -11.49 -15.82 10.40
N GLY A 66 -11.28 -16.54 11.50
CA GLY A 66 -12.15 -17.63 11.93
C GLY A 66 -11.98 -18.96 11.18
N ALA A 67 -11.22 -19.01 10.06
CA ALA A 67 -10.84 -20.27 9.43
C ALA A 67 -9.67 -20.94 10.16
N THR A 68 -9.47 -22.22 9.92
CA THR A 68 -8.37 -23.00 10.48
C THR A 68 -7.58 -23.66 9.38
N SER A 69 -6.25 -23.51 9.39
CA SER A 69 -5.35 -24.18 8.47
C SER A 69 -4.71 -25.43 9.12
N TYR A 70 -4.55 -26.45 8.32
CA TYR A 70 -3.85 -27.69 8.65
C TYR A 70 -2.80 -27.95 7.56
N ASP A 71 -1.52 -27.82 7.88
CA ASP A 71 -0.44 -28.19 6.96
C ASP A 71 -0.28 -29.73 6.85
N SER A 72 0.58 -30.16 5.95
CA SER A 72 0.82 -31.60 5.71
C SER A 72 1.39 -32.36 6.92
N SER A 73 1.99 -31.67 7.89
CA SER A 73 2.55 -32.25 9.11
C SER A 73 1.56 -32.27 10.28
N SER A 74 0.39 -31.66 10.11
CA SER A 74 -0.62 -31.53 11.16
C SER A 74 -1.07 -32.89 11.71
N PRO A 75 -1.10 -33.09 13.04
CA PRO A 75 -1.54 -34.34 13.65
C PRO A 75 -3.03 -34.64 13.43
N PHE A 76 -3.80 -33.67 12.95
CA PHE A 76 -5.22 -33.84 12.61
C PHE A 76 -5.44 -34.41 11.22
N VAL A 77 -4.39 -34.47 10.37
CA VAL A 77 -4.43 -35.08 9.06
C VAL A 77 -3.97 -36.53 9.18
N TYR A 78 -4.88 -37.46 8.98
CA TYR A 78 -4.59 -38.89 9.04
C TYR A 78 -4.23 -39.44 7.67
N TYR A 79 -3.15 -40.21 7.57
CA TYR A 79 -2.64 -40.81 6.35
C TYR A 79 -2.83 -42.32 6.32
N LYS A 80 -3.31 -42.86 5.17
CA LYS A 80 -3.41 -44.29 4.87
C LYS A 80 -2.56 -44.62 3.65
N GLY A 81 -1.74 -45.67 3.72
CA GLY A 81 -0.80 -46.06 2.67
C GLY A 81 0.57 -45.38 2.85
N ALA A 82 1.42 -45.53 1.83
CA ALA A 82 2.80 -44.99 1.86
C ALA A 82 2.80 -43.51 1.44
N TRP A 83 3.31 -42.67 2.33
CA TRP A 83 3.49 -41.24 2.11
C TRP A 83 4.92 -40.82 2.44
N ALA A 84 5.49 -39.90 1.68
CA ALA A 84 6.83 -39.36 1.88
C ALA A 84 6.80 -37.85 2.01
N ASP A 85 7.55 -37.30 2.94
CA ASP A 85 7.70 -35.87 3.14
C ASP A 85 8.61 -35.27 2.06
N THR A 86 8.28 -34.06 1.63
CA THR A 86 9.08 -33.23 0.73
C THR A 86 9.19 -31.84 1.32
N TYR A 87 10.39 -31.31 1.41
CA TYR A 87 10.68 -30.02 2.06
C TYR A 87 11.01 -28.97 1.02
N SER A 88 10.43 -27.79 1.16
CA SER A 88 10.71 -26.61 0.33
C SER A 88 10.08 -25.36 0.97
N SER A 89 10.76 -24.23 0.87
CA SER A 89 10.20 -22.92 1.25
C SER A 89 8.95 -22.50 0.45
N HIS A 90 8.63 -23.25 -0.61
CA HIS A 90 7.44 -23.01 -1.42
C HIS A 90 6.18 -23.72 -0.87
N PHE A 91 6.30 -24.51 0.18
CA PHE A 91 5.19 -25.21 0.80
C PHE A 91 4.73 -24.50 2.09
N VAL A 92 3.47 -24.66 2.42
CA VAL A 92 2.90 -24.20 3.68
C VAL A 92 3.59 -24.96 4.83
N GLY A 93 4.10 -24.24 5.83
CA GLY A 93 4.85 -24.86 6.91
C GLY A 93 6.18 -25.50 6.47
N GLY A 94 6.66 -25.23 5.25
CA GLY A 94 7.94 -25.72 4.74
C GLY A 94 7.94 -27.18 4.26
N SER A 95 6.80 -27.90 4.32
CA SER A 95 6.71 -29.29 3.93
C SER A 95 5.45 -29.62 3.16
N SER A 96 5.51 -30.64 2.31
CA SER A 96 4.38 -31.27 1.63
C SER A 96 4.52 -32.78 1.73
N ARG A 97 3.41 -33.51 1.88
CA ARG A 97 3.39 -34.99 1.84
C ARG A 97 2.87 -35.47 0.53
N ARG A 98 3.57 -36.44 -0.07
CA ARG A 98 3.22 -37.02 -1.36
C ARG A 98 3.11 -38.53 -1.30
N SER A 99 2.26 -39.11 -2.16
CA SER A 99 2.15 -40.55 -2.33
C SER A 99 2.10 -40.90 -3.81
N THR A 100 2.84 -41.96 -4.19
CA THR A 100 2.77 -42.61 -5.51
C THR A 100 1.98 -43.91 -5.46
N GLN A 101 1.49 -44.31 -4.28
CA GLN A 101 0.74 -45.55 -4.08
C GLN A 101 -0.73 -45.35 -4.46
N ARG A 102 -1.21 -46.08 -5.46
CA ARG A 102 -2.64 -46.14 -5.79
C ARG A 102 -3.45 -46.57 -4.56
N GLY A 103 -4.52 -45.87 -4.26
CA GLY A 103 -5.39 -46.12 -3.09
C GLY A 103 -4.86 -45.54 -1.79
N ALA A 104 -3.65 -44.95 -1.74
CA ALA A 104 -3.22 -44.12 -0.61
C ALA A 104 -4.21 -42.96 -0.42
N ALA A 105 -4.44 -42.58 0.83
CA ALA A 105 -5.41 -41.53 1.13
C ALA A 105 -4.94 -40.66 2.30
N PHE A 106 -5.38 -39.41 2.31
CA PHE A 106 -5.38 -38.62 3.53
C PHE A 106 -6.82 -38.27 3.94
N LEU A 107 -7.04 -38.10 5.24
CA LEU A 107 -8.32 -37.80 5.85
C LEU A 107 -8.16 -36.68 6.86
N LEU A 108 -9.17 -35.79 6.91
CA LEU A 108 -9.31 -34.76 7.92
C LEU A 108 -10.75 -34.73 8.41
N SER A 109 -10.96 -34.85 9.72
CA SER A 109 -12.24 -34.57 10.35
C SER A 109 -12.27 -33.11 10.81
N PHE A 110 -13.31 -32.36 10.43
CA PHE A 110 -13.41 -30.93 10.72
C PHE A 110 -14.85 -30.54 11.05
N THR A 111 -15.04 -29.40 11.71
CA THR A 111 -16.32 -28.74 11.90
C THR A 111 -16.29 -27.42 11.17
N GLY A 112 -17.21 -27.19 10.24
CA GLY A 112 -17.18 -25.97 9.44
C GLY A 112 -18.22 -26.00 8.32
N THR A 113 -18.20 -24.94 7.51
CA THR A 113 -19.10 -24.73 6.36
C THR A 113 -18.38 -24.80 5.02
N GLY A 114 -17.05 -24.87 5.03
CA GLY A 114 -16.27 -24.94 3.80
C GLY A 114 -14.88 -25.53 4.01
N ILE A 115 -14.28 -26.00 2.92
CA ILE A 115 -12.98 -26.64 2.94
C ILE A 115 -12.24 -26.42 1.61
N GLU A 116 -10.94 -26.20 1.67
CA GLU A 116 -10.03 -26.16 0.54
C GLU A 116 -8.89 -27.14 0.73
N TRP A 117 -8.42 -27.74 -0.35
CA TRP A 117 -7.21 -28.57 -0.38
C TRP A 117 -6.19 -27.93 -1.30
N PHE A 118 -4.99 -27.67 -0.78
CA PHE A 118 -3.82 -27.17 -1.49
C PHE A 118 -2.79 -28.27 -1.68
N GLY A 119 -2.15 -28.25 -2.86
CA GLY A 119 -1.08 -29.18 -3.24
C GLY A 119 -0.37 -28.70 -4.50
N CYS A 120 0.35 -29.59 -5.17
CA CYS A 120 1.04 -29.30 -6.43
C CYS A 120 0.29 -29.85 -7.65
N MET A 121 0.52 -29.17 -8.77
CA MET A 121 0.23 -29.75 -10.10
C MET A 121 1.55 -29.95 -10.87
N GLY A 122 1.62 -30.94 -11.74
CA GLY A 122 2.83 -31.15 -12.52
C GLY A 122 2.81 -32.39 -13.40
N PRO A 123 3.89 -32.61 -14.20
CA PRO A 123 3.94 -33.72 -15.16
C PRO A 123 3.96 -35.14 -14.52
N ARG A 124 4.25 -35.19 -13.22
CA ARG A 124 4.27 -36.45 -12.43
C ARG A 124 3.03 -36.61 -11.56
N HIS A 125 2.11 -35.62 -11.52
CA HIS A 125 0.89 -35.69 -10.73
C HIS A 125 -0.22 -36.41 -11.48
N GLY A 126 -1.07 -37.12 -10.72
CA GLY A 126 -2.17 -37.91 -11.22
C GLY A 126 -3.53 -37.48 -10.69
N GLU A 127 -4.51 -38.38 -10.86
CA GLU A 127 -5.86 -38.12 -10.39
C GLU A 127 -6.06 -38.47 -8.93
N ALA A 128 -6.89 -37.68 -8.26
CA ALA A 128 -7.40 -37.92 -6.92
C ALA A 128 -8.93 -37.94 -6.90
N LEU A 129 -9.50 -38.78 -6.04
CA LEU A 129 -10.92 -38.82 -5.74
C LEU A 129 -11.17 -38.16 -4.40
N VAL A 130 -12.03 -37.13 -4.39
CA VAL A 130 -12.35 -36.35 -3.19
C VAL A 130 -13.74 -36.76 -2.69
N TYR A 131 -13.79 -37.12 -1.41
CA TYR A 131 -15.01 -37.51 -0.72
C TYR A 131 -15.27 -36.55 0.45
N ILE A 132 -16.53 -36.13 0.60
CA ILE A 132 -17.03 -35.46 1.81
C ILE A 132 -18.08 -36.37 2.43
N ASP A 133 -17.95 -36.69 3.72
CA ASP A 133 -18.85 -37.57 4.47
C ASP A 133 -19.12 -38.91 3.77
N GLY A 134 -18.05 -39.46 3.17
CA GLY A 134 -18.13 -40.73 2.46
C GLY A 134 -18.72 -40.66 1.05
N ARG A 135 -19.27 -39.55 0.59
CA ARG A 135 -19.79 -39.37 -0.77
C ARG A 135 -18.69 -38.80 -1.68
N LEU A 136 -18.55 -39.37 -2.87
CA LEU A 136 -17.65 -38.84 -3.90
C LEU A 136 -18.23 -37.49 -4.41
N VAL A 137 -17.49 -36.39 -4.18
CA VAL A 137 -17.90 -35.03 -4.56
C VAL A 137 -17.11 -34.48 -5.74
N SER A 138 -15.88 -34.95 -5.96
CA SER A 138 -15.06 -34.50 -7.07
C SER A 138 -14.00 -35.50 -7.49
N ARG A 139 -13.55 -35.36 -8.73
CA ARG A 139 -12.34 -35.99 -9.28
C ARG A 139 -11.41 -34.89 -9.71
N VAL A 140 -10.23 -34.83 -9.11
CA VAL A 140 -9.19 -33.82 -9.35
C VAL A 140 -8.11 -34.43 -10.23
N ASP A 141 -7.83 -33.86 -11.40
CA ASP A 141 -6.64 -34.19 -12.19
C ASP A 141 -5.56 -33.13 -11.86
N ALA A 142 -4.54 -33.54 -11.11
CA ALA A 142 -3.42 -32.68 -10.74
C ALA A 142 -2.28 -32.70 -11.78
N TYR A 143 -2.52 -33.22 -12.97
CA TYR A 143 -1.54 -33.17 -14.05
C TYR A 143 -1.41 -31.75 -14.62
N ALA A 144 -0.16 -31.31 -14.84
CA ALA A 144 0.18 -30.13 -15.62
C ALA A 144 1.46 -30.37 -16.41
N GLN A 145 1.68 -29.63 -17.50
CA GLN A 145 2.88 -29.77 -18.34
C GLN A 145 4.15 -29.33 -17.58
N HIS A 146 4.02 -28.34 -16.69
CA HIS A 146 5.08 -27.83 -15.81
C HIS A 146 4.69 -28.03 -14.35
N LYS A 147 5.66 -27.97 -13.44
CA LYS A 147 5.39 -28.04 -12.01
C LYS A 147 4.87 -26.68 -11.51
N TYR A 148 3.71 -26.73 -10.86
CA TYR A 148 3.10 -25.60 -10.16
C TYR A 148 2.91 -25.97 -8.69
N VAL A 149 3.46 -25.16 -7.80
CA VAL A 149 3.35 -25.35 -6.35
C VAL A 149 2.15 -24.57 -5.80
N GLN A 150 1.71 -24.92 -4.61
CA GLN A 150 0.69 -24.17 -3.86
C GLN A 150 -0.58 -23.93 -4.70
N GLN A 151 -1.06 -24.97 -5.35
CA GLN A 151 -2.31 -24.89 -6.12
C GLN A 151 -3.50 -25.25 -5.24
N ARG A 152 -4.60 -24.49 -5.32
CA ARG A 152 -5.87 -24.87 -4.72
C ARG A 152 -6.50 -25.96 -5.59
N LEU A 153 -6.30 -27.22 -5.21
CA LEU A 153 -6.69 -28.37 -6.02
C LEU A 153 -8.17 -28.69 -5.93
N PHE A 154 -8.80 -28.40 -4.80
CA PHE A 154 -10.22 -28.63 -4.55
C PHE A 154 -10.76 -27.64 -3.54
N TRP A 155 -12.04 -27.27 -3.67
CA TRP A 155 -12.77 -26.47 -2.70
C TRP A 155 -14.27 -26.82 -2.67
N HIS A 156 -14.88 -26.61 -1.49
CA HIS A 156 -16.31 -26.77 -1.27
C HIS A 156 -16.76 -25.89 -0.10
N TYR A 157 -17.61 -24.89 -0.35
CA TYR A 157 -18.04 -23.91 0.67
C TYR A 157 -19.47 -24.07 1.15
N ASP A 158 -20.15 -25.13 0.74
CA ASP A 158 -21.60 -25.35 0.75
C ASP A 158 -22.01 -26.39 1.80
N LEU A 159 -21.21 -26.50 2.84
CA LEU A 159 -21.44 -27.51 3.87
C LEU A 159 -22.27 -26.93 5.00
N PRO A 160 -23.29 -27.68 5.54
CA PRO A 160 -23.95 -27.31 6.75
C PRO A 160 -22.95 -27.24 7.91
N HIS A 161 -23.08 -26.26 8.83
CA HIS A 161 -22.18 -26.12 9.96
C HIS A 161 -22.32 -27.30 10.94
N ARG A 162 -21.56 -28.34 10.71
CA ARG A 162 -21.47 -29.53 11.55
C ARG A 162 -20.14 -30.25 11.34
N LYS A 163 -19.92 -31.37 12.01
CA LYS A 163 -18.76 -32.23 11.79
C LYS A 163 -18.84 -32.93 10.43
N HIS A 164 -17.76 -32.80 9.66
CA HIS A 164 -17.55 -33.41 8.35
C HIS A 164 -16.24 -34.21 8.30
N THR A 165 -16.12 -35.06 7.28
CA THR A 165 -14.88 -35.76 6.99
C THR A 165 -14.50 -35.54 5.52
N LEU A 166 -13.37 -34.87 5.27
CA LEU A 166 -12.68 -34.89 3.99
C LEU A 166 -11.88 -36.17 3.86
N LYS A 167 -11.97 -36.85 2.73
CA LYS A 167 -11.06 -37.95 2.35
C LYS A 167 -10.63 -37.77 0.90
N VAL A 168 -9.34 -37.73 0.67
CA VAL A 168 -8.75 -37.66 -0.67
C VAL A 168 -8.00 -38.94 -0.94
N VAL A 169 -8.28 -39.59 -2.08
CA VAL A 169 -7.72 -40.91 -2.42
C VAL A 169 -6.98 -40.82 -3.75
N HIS A 170 -5.75 -41.31 -3.81
CA HIS A 170 -5.00 -41.45 -5.05
C HIS A 170 -5.67 -42.44 -6.00
N ALA A 171 -6.21 -41.96 -7.13
CA ALA A 171 -6.97 -42.77 -8.08
C ALA A 171 -6.12 -43.65 -9.03
N GLY A 172 -4.84 -43.31 -9.15
CA GLY A 172 -3.91 -43.98 -10.09
C GLY A 172 -3.68 -43.16 -11.36
N THR A 173 -3.32 -43.84 -12.44
CA THR A 173 -3.02 -43.21 -13.73
C THR A 173 -4.28 -42.69 -14.43
N PRO A 174 -4.31 -41.47 -14.95
CA PRO A 174 -5.38 -41.05 -15.86
C PRO A 174 -5.35 -41.89 -17.13
N ARG A 175 -6.52 -42.16 -17.73
CA ARG A 175 -6.63 -42.83 -19.03
C ARG A 175 -6.18 -41.85 -20.14
N ARG A 176 -4.89 -41.63 -20.30
CA ARG A 176 -4.34 -40.87 -21.43
C ARG A 176 -3.94 -41.81 -22.55
N LYS A 177 -4.54 -41.63 -23.73
CA LYS A 177 -4.09 -42.26 -24.99
C LYS A 177 -2.90 -41.43 -25.51
N GLY A 178 -1.69 -42.00 -25.59
CA GLY A 178 -0.51 -41.31 -26.16
C GLY A 178 0.82 -42.04 -25.86
N LYS A 179 1.89 -41.65 -26.58
CA LYS A 179 3.22 -42.27 -26.55
C LYS A 179 3.93 -42.28 -25.15
N HIS A 180 3.37 -41.66 -24.13
CA HIS A 180 3.91 -41.59 -22.79
C HIS A 180 3.05 -42.30 -21.71
N ALA A 181 2.03 -43.06 -22.13
CA ALA A 181 1.23 -43.84 -21.21
C ALA A 181 2.08 -45.00 -20.65
N GLY A 182 2.39 -44.95 -19.36
CA GLY A 182 2.97 -46.09 -18.62
C GLY A 182 4.38 -45.96 -18.08
N LYS A 183 5.08 -44.81 -18.23
CA LYS A 183 6.48 -44.72 -17.82
C LYS A 183 6.77 -44.01 -16.48
N TYR A 184 5.75 -43.39 -15.81
CA TYR A 184 5.99 -42.64 -14.57
C TYR A 184 5.02 -43.05 -13.47
N PHE A 185 5.52 -43.25 -12.26
CA PHE A 185 4.71 -43.33 -11.06
C PHE A 185 4.05 -41.97 -10.85
N LEU A 186 2.72 -41.91 -10.97
CA LEU A 186 2.00 -40.69 -10.73
C LEU A 186 1.85 -40.48 -9.24
N GLU A 187 1.93 -39.22 -8.83
CA GLU A 187 1.84 -38.80 -7.42
C GLU A 187 0.64 -37.91 -7.17
N ILE A 188 0.14 -37.91 -5.97
CA ILE A 188 -0.69 -36.84 -5.40
C ILE A 188 0.03 -36.31 -4.17
N ASP A 189 -0.18 -35.07 -3.85
CA ASP A 189 0.36 -34.49 -2.63
C ASP A 189 -0.68 -33.66 -1.86
N ILE A 190 -0.34 -33.36 -0.63
CA ILE A 190 -1.02 -32.41 0.22
C ILE A 190 0.00 -31.43 0.77
N ASP A 191 -0.23 -30.16 0.52
CA ASP A 191 0.50 -29.05 1.12
C ASP A 191 -0.23 -28.56 2.37
N ALA A 192 -1.51 -28.18 2.20
CA ALA A 192 -2.36 -27.75 3.31
C ALA A 192 -3.86 -27.97 3.03
N VAL A 193 -4.65 -27.92 4.10
CA VAL A 193 -6.11 -27.87 4.06
C VAL A 193 -6.59 -26.68 4.87
N VAL A 194 -7.47 -25.84 4.32
CA VAL A 194 -8.13 -24.73 5.00
C VAL A 194 -9.58 -25.09 5.26
N VAL A 195 -10.04 -24.90 6.51
CA VAL A 195 -11.41 -25.17 6.95
C VAL A 195 -12.07 -23.87 7.36
N TYR A 196 -13.22 -23.58 6.78
CA TYR A 196 -14.04 -22.41 7.06
C TYR A 196 -15.09 -22.76 8.11
N LYS A 197 -15.15 -22.00 9.22
CA LYS A 197 -16.08 -22.28 10.32
C LYS A 197 -17.48 -21.71 10.10
N GLY A 198 -17.65 -20.86 9.07
CA GLY A 198 -18.86 -20.08 8.85
C GLY A 198 -18.93 -18.88 9.78
N VAL A 199 -19.48 -17.78 9.30
CA VAL A 199 -19.86 -16.64 10.15
C VAL A 199 -21.15 -17.03 10.86
N PRO A 200 -21.27 -16.92 12.20
CA PRO A 200 -22.59 -17.03 12.84
C PRO A 200 -23.50 -15.97 12.20
N PRO A 201 -24.81 -16.20 12.04
CA PRO A 201 -25.71 -15.20 11.50
C PRO A 201 -25.73 -14.00 12.48
N SER A 202 -24.85 -13.06 12.27
CA SER A 202 -24.81 -11.79 12.95
C SER A 202 -25.43 -10.76 12.02
N SER A 203 -26.50 -10.15 12.46
CA SER A 203 -27.14 -8.91 11.99
C SER A 203 -26.93 -8.51 10.53
N PRO A 204 -27.92 -7.94 9.85
CA PRO A 204 -27.87 -7.70 8.40
C PRO A 204 -26.65 -6.87 8.05
N GLN A 205 -25.73 -7.47 7.30
CA GLN A 205 -24.65 -6.74 6.66
C GLN A 205 -25.28 -5.65 5.79
N GLN A 206 -25.01 -4.41 6.14
CA GLN A 206 -25.34 -3.28 5.31
C GLN A 206 -24.61 -3.49 3.95
N ARG A 207 -25.42 -3.65 2.91
CA ARG A 207 -24.91 -3.69 1.53
C ARG A 207 -24.16 -2.41 1.27
N ALA A 208 -22.92 -2.51 0.81
CA ALA A 208 -22.24 -1.37 0.20
C ALA A 208 -23.11 -0.82 -0.93
N PRO A 209 -23.39 0.48 -0.96
CA PRO A 209 -24.18 1.07 -2.04
C PRO A 209 -23.43 0.88 -3.37
N PRO A 210 -24.17 0.67 -4.48
CA PRO A 210 -23.56 0.59 -5.81
C PRO A 210 -22.83 1.90 -6.10
N ALA A 211 -21.67 1.80 -6.74
CA ALA A 211 -20.86 2.93 -7.12
C ALA A 211 -21.70 3.98 -7.88
N PRO A 212 -21.62 5.27 -7.52
CA PRO A 212 -22.34 6.31 -8.21
C PRO A 212 -21.88 6.39 -9.67
N ARG A 213 -22.83 6.28 -10.60
CA ARG A 213 -22.56 6.55 -12.02
C ARG A 213 -22.59 8.06 -12.19
N TYR A 214 -21.44 8.67 -12.37
CA TYR A 214 -21.34 10.06 -12.81
C TYR A 214 -21.78 10.15 -14.27
N HIS A 215 -22.94 10.74 -14.50
CA HIS A 215 -23.29 11.24 -15.82
C HIS A 215 -22.70 12.65 -15.92
N ALA A 216 -21.76 12.83 -16.84
CA ALA A 216 -21.31 14.17 -17.23
C ALA A 216 -22.50 14.90 -17.81
N HIS A 217 -23.04 15.90 -17.09
CA HIS A 217 -23.94 16.86 -17.67
C HIS A 217 -23.12 17.84 -18.51
N ASP A 218 -23.43 17.85 -19.79
CA ASP A 218 -22.92 18.81 -20.77
C ASP A 218 -23.61 20.16 -20.50
N HIS A 219 -23.08 20.93 -19.54
CA HIS A 219 -23.44 22.32 -19.39
C HIS A 219 -22.40 23.16 -20.11
N GLY A 220 -22.82 23.77 -21.21
CA GLY A 220 -22.04 24.78 -21.92
C GLY A 220 -21.64 25.89 -20.95
N TYR A 221 -20.35 25.97 -20.65
CA TYR A 221 -19.80 27.07 -19.88
C TYR A 221 -19.61 28.26 -20.77
N ASP A 222 -20.38 29.30 -20.46
CA ASP A 222 -20.18 30.67 -20.94
C ASP A 222 -18.79 31.13 -20.43
N GLN A 223 -17.97 31.61 -21.36
CA GLN A 223 -16.68 32.20 -21.07
C GLN A 223 -16.94 33.52 -20.36
N ASP A 224 -16.32 33.73 -19.22
CA ASP A 224 -16.24 34.96 -18.40
C ASP A 224 -16.98 34.92 -17.05
N GLN A 225 -16.76 33.86 -16.26
CA GLN A 225 -16.82 34.03 -14.80
C GLN A 225 -15.41 34.08 -14.24
N GLU A 226 -15.04 35.26 -13.79
CA GLU A 226 -13.88 35.54 -12.98
C GLU A 226 -13.93 34.61 -11.74
N LEU A 227 -13.05 33.59 -11.71
CA LEU A 227 -12.87 32.72 -10.55
C LEU A 227 -12.75 33.60 -9.31
N VAL A 228 -13.70 33.51 -8.40
CA VAL A 228 -13.62 34.14 -7.08
C VAL A 228 -12.34 33.64 -6.42
N ARG A 229 -11.30 34.47 -6.54
CA ARG A 229 -9.99 34.19 -5.97
C ARG A 229 -10.14 34.21 -4.46
N ARG A 230 -9.86 33.08 -3.81
CA ARG A 230 -9.53 33.11 -2.39
C ARG A 230 -8.49 34.23 -2.18
N PRO A 231 -8.62 35.08 -1.15
CA PRO A 231 -7.49 35.87 -0.72
C PRO A 231 -6.41 34.87 -0.33
N ALA A 232 -5.25 34.96 -0.98
CA ALA A 232 -4.08 34.18 -0.60
C ALA A 232 -3.97 34.30 0.93
N ALA A 233 -3.97 33.17 1.63
CA ALA A 233 -3.69 33.17 3.05
C ALA A 233 -2.40 33.96 3.18
N SER A 234 -2.44 35.14 3.83
CA SER A 234 -1.23 35.89 4.06
C SER A 234 -0.39 34.97 4.94
N LEU A 235 0.54 34.23 4.31
CA LEU A 235 1.62 33.56 5.00
C LEU A 235 2.40 34.70 5.63
N SER A 236 1.96 35.10 6.83
CA SER A 236 2.59 36.12 7.61
C SER A 236 4.05 35.71 7.82
N HIS A 237 4.95 36.68 7.95
CA HIS A 237 6.37 36.46 8.29
C HIS A 237 6.55 35.82 9.69
N GLU A 238 5.61 35.00 10.13
CA GLU A 238 5.62 34.27 11.38
C GLU A 238 6.69 33.18 11.33
N ASN A 239 7.46 33.10 12.41
CA ASN A 239 8.61 32.21 12.50
C ASN A 239 8.16 30.74 12.55
N TRP A 240 8.68 29.95 11.65
CA TRP A 240 8.69 28.50 11.73
C TRP A 240 9.77 28.06 12.71
N GLU A 241 9.52 27.02 13.46
CA GLU A 241 10.49 26.49 14.43
C GLU A 241 10.94 25.09 13.98
N LEU A 242 12.23 24.80 14.13
CA LEU A 242 12.79 23.47 13.92
C LEU A 242 13.41 23.00 15.22
N MET A 243 12.91 21.90 15.76
CA MET A 243 13.42 21.31 17.00
C MET A 243 13.96 19.91 16.69
N GLN A 244 15.09 19.54 17.29
CA GLN A 244 15.60 18.19 17.30
C GLN A 244 15.23 17.52 18.62
N LYS A 245 14.44 16.43 18.60
CA LYS A 245 14.05 15.70 19.80
C LYS A 245 13.65 14.27 19.49
N GLY A 246 14.22 13.31 20.20
CA GLY A 246 13.99 11.88 20.01
C GLY A 246 14.94 11.24 19.02
N THR A 247 14.96 9.92 19.05
CA THR A 247 15.67 9.04 18.11
C THR A 247 14.78 7.86 17.75
N THR A 248 14.91 7.35 16.54
CA THR A 248 14.04 6.30 16.01
C THR A 248 14.46 4.87 16.37
N GLY A 249 15.71 4.69 16.80
CA GLY A 249 16.25 3.38 17.17
C GLY A 249 16.50 2.42 16.00
N VAL A 250 15.72 2.53 14.91
CA VAL A 250 15.96 1.94 13.59
C VAL A 250 15.99 3.06 12.57
N ALA A 251 16.69 2.92 11.43
CA ALA A 251 16.69 3.96 10.41
C ALA A 251 15.28 4.13 9.83
N ALA A 252 14.79 5.37 9.76
CA ALA A 252 13.43 5.63 9.30
C ALA A 252 13.37 5.66 7.77
N MET A 253 13.40 4.48 7.14
CA MET A 253 13.23 4.32 5.70
C MET A 253 11.76 4.48 5.29
N GLN A 254 10.83 3.99 6.13
CA GLN A 254 9.38 4.15 5.97
C GLN A 254 8.79 4.65 7.29
N LEU A 255 7.80 5.51 7.20
CA LEU A 255 7.13 6.13 8.35
C LEU A 255 5.64 6.28 8.06
N ALA A 256 4.80 5.87 9.01
CA ALA A 256 3.37 6.13 8.96
C ALA A 256 2.81 6.45 10.37
N ILE A 257 1.87 7.38 10.42
CA ILE A 257 1.10 7.65 11.65
C ILE A 257 0.00 6.59 11.76
N ILE A 258 -0.01 5.83 12.85
CA ILE A 258 -0.94 4.72 13.07
C ILE A 258 -1.98 4.98 14.15
N SER A 259 -1.75 5.99 14.98
CA SER A 259 -2.69 6.42 16.03
C SER A 259 -2.44 7.88 16.40
N PRO A 260 -3.28 8.52 17.21
CA PRO A 260 -3.02 9.87 17.71
C PRO A 260 -1.71 10.00 18.47
N THR A 261 -1.16 8.92 18.99
CA THR A 261 0.01 8.89 19.86
C THR A 261 1.20 8.13 19.29
N HIS A 262 1.05 7.38 18.20
CA HIS A 262 2.13 6.53 17.69
C HIS A 262 2.35 6.64 16.19
N ALA A 263 3.62 6.54 15.82
CA ALA A 263 4.08 6.29 14.47
C ALA A 263 4.76 4.92 14.38
N ILE A 264 4.58 4.22 13.25
CA ILE A 264 5.36 3.03 12.91
C ILE A 264 6.49 3.42 11.98
N ILE A 265 7.67 2.85 12.25
CA ILE A 265 8.89 3.03 11.47
C ILE A 265 9.32 1.66 10.99
N VAL A 266 9.61 1.55 9.69
CA VAL A 266 10.09 0.31 9.08
C VAL A 266 11.38 0.60 8.32
N ASP A 267 12.37 -0.22 8.57
CA ASP A 267 13.70 -0.16 7.99
C ASP A 267 14.00 -1.41 7.14
N LYS A 268 15.19 -1.46 6.58
CA LYS A 268 15.83 -2.68 6.08
C LYS A 268 16.50 -3.43 7.22
N VAL A 269 16.83 -4.69 6.99
CA VAL A 269 17.68 -5.46 7.92
C VAL A 269 19.10 -4.88 7.90
N GLU A 270 19.55 -4.38 9.04
CA GLU A 270 20.91 -3.85 9.26
C GLU A 270 21.23 -3.79 10.77
N HIS A 271 22.49 -3.44 11.11
CA HIS A 271 22.94 -3.32 12.49
C HIS A 271 22.40 -2.07 13.19
N ASN A 272 21.07 -1.99 13.36
CA ASN A 272 20.41 -0.94 14.11
C ASN A 272 20.74 -1.01 15.61
N PRO A 273 20.75 0.14 16.33
CA PRO A 273 21.01 0.14 17.78
C PRO A 273 19.87 -0.48 18.60
N LEU A 274 18.63 -0.41 18.11
CA LEU A 274 17.48 -1.05 18.74
C LEU A 274 17.53 -2.57 18.48
N THR A 275 17.25 -3.37 19.50
CA THR A 275 17.28 -4.83 19.40
C THR A 275 15.98 -5.48 19.86
N VAL A 276 15.70 -6.67 19.31
CA VAL A 276 14.59 -7.55 19.69
C VAL A 276 15.07 -8.99 19.58
N ASP A 277 14.67 -9.87 20.51
CA ASP A 277 15.03 -11.29 20.49
C ASP A 277 16.54 -11.56 20.26
N GLN A 278 17.41 -10.72 20.85
CA GLN A 278 18.87 -10.77 20.76
C GLN A 278 19.48 -10.47 19.37
N HIS A 279 18.70 -9.92 18.45
CA HIS A 279 19.19 -9.43 17.16
C HIS A 279 18.79 -7.97 16.92
N PRO A 280 19.42 -7.25 15.96
CA PRO A 280 19.00 -5.90 15.59
C PRO A 280 17.55 -5.88 15.11
N ALA A 281 16.75 -4.91 15.57
CA ALA A 281 15.42 -4.68 15.07
C ALA A 281 15.47 -3.89 13.74
N TRP A 282 14.47 -4.11 12.88
CA TRP A 282 14.23 -3.32 11.65
C TRP A 282 12.81 -2.81 11.53
N GLY A 283 12.10 -2.78 12.65
CA GLY A 283 10.81 -2.13 12.81
C GLY A 283 10.69 -1.57 14.22
N ALA A 284 10.05 -0.43 14.38
CA ALA A 284 9.83 0.20 15.66
C ALA A 284 8.50 0.97 15.70
N LEU A 285 7.89 1.03 16.89
CA LEU A 285 6.88 2.01 17.24
C LEU A 285 7.56 3.20 17.94
N PHE A 286 7.16 4.39 17.53
CA PHE A 286 7.62 5.64 18.10
C PHE A 286 6.44 6.39 18.73
N ASN A 287 6.51 6.65 20.03
CA ASN A 287 5.49 7.44 20.73
C ASN A 287 5.71 8.94 20.49
N LEU A 288 4.73 9.60 19.88
CA LEU A 288 4.80 11.01 19.46
C LEU A 288 4.83 11.99 20.65
N ASN A 289 4.36 11.58 21.82
CA ASN A 289 4.29 12.44 23.01
C ASN A 289 5.51 12.26 23.91
N THR A 290 5.92 11.02 24.14
CA THR A 290 7.01 10.68 25.08
C THR A 290 8.35 10.49 24.39
N TYR A 291 8.36 10.29 23.05
CA TYR A 291 9.52 9.95 22.22
C TYR A 291 10.12 8.57 22.56
N ALA A 292 9.39 7.76 23.30
CA ALA A 292 9.77 6.39 23.59
C ALA A 292 9.66 5.53 22.32
N ILE A 293 10.54 4.54 22.22
CA ILE A 293 10.58 3.58 21.13
C ILE A 293 10.36 2.17 21.64
N LYS A 294 9.65 1.36 20.83
CA LYS A 294 9.43 -0.06 21.06
C LYS A 294 9.81 -0.83 19.79
N ALA A 295 10.64 -1.88 19.92
CA ALA A 295 10.97 -2.74 18.81
C ALA A 295 9.76 -3.59 18.38
N LEU A 296 9.69 -3.91 17.08
CA LEU A 296 8.69 -4.79 16.48
C LEU A 296 9.33 -6.08 16.01
N HIS A 297 8.59 -7.20 16.13
CA HIS A 297 9.03 -8.54 15.73
C HIS A 297 8.73 -8.78 14.25
N MET A 298 9.60 -8.26 13.38
CA MET A 298 9.53 -8.51 11.94
C MET A 298 10.31 -9.75 11.56
N LYS A 299 9.82 -10.54 10.60
CA LYS A 299 10.40 -11.81 10.18
C LYS A 299 11.11 -11.76 8.83
N SER A 300 10.64 -10.93 7.91
CA SER A 300 11.24 -10.88 6.57
C SER A 300 11.84 -9.51 6.27
N ASN A 301 12.81 -9.49 5.37
CA ASN A 301 13.55 -8.28 5.01
C ASN A 301 12.63 -7.29 4.26
N SER A 302 12.32 -6.17 4.90
CA SER A 302 11.42 -5.11 4.39
C SER A 302 12.12 -4.06 3.53
N PHE A 303 13.38 -4.28 3.18
CA PHE A 303 14.11 -3.31 2.36
C PHE A 303 13.38 -3.05 1.03
N CYS A 304 13.02 -1.78 0.81
CA CYS A 304 12.29 -1.34 -0.37
C CYS A 304 10.89 -1.97 -0.54
N ALA A 305 10.24 -2.36 0.56
CA ALA A 305 8.84 -2.72 0.57
C ALA A 305 7.96 -1.49 0.31
N GLY A 306 6.77 -1.70 -0.23
CA GLY A 306 5.71 -0.68 -0.31
C GLY A 306 4.70 -0.85 0.83
N GLY A 307 3.97 0.21 1.17
CA GLY A 307 2.97 0.15 2.24
C GLY A 307 1.78 1.08 2.01
N SER A 308 0.66 0.75 2.66
CA SER A 308 -0.58 1.53 2.67
C SER A 308 -1.48 1.09 3.84
N PHE A 309 -2.66 1.68 3.97
CA PHE A 309 -3.69 1.22 4.90
C PHE A 309 -4.81 0.50 4.14
N LEU A 310 -5.32 -0.58 4.70
CA LEU A 310 -6.55 -1.24 4.25
C LEU A 310 -7.79 -0.48 4.72
N GLY A 311 -8.96 -0.82 4.19
CA GLY A 311 -10.22 -0.19 4.55
C GLY A 311 -10.61 -0.31 6.03
N ASN A 312 -10.12 -1.33 6.72
CA ASN A 312 -10.33 -1.55 8.15
C ASN A 312 -9.29 -0.87 9.06
N GLY A 313 -8.41 -0.04 8.50
CA GLY A 313 -7.36 0.65 9.26
C GLY A 313 -6.07 -0.16 9.48
N THR A 314 -6.01 -1.43 9.08
CA THR A 314 -4.77 -2.22 9.13
C THR A 314 -3.72 -1.63 8.19
N LEU A 315 -2.53 -1.33 8.70
CA LEU A 315 -1.40 -1.01 7.85
C LEU A 315 -0.86 -2.29 7.20
N ILE A 316 -0.69 -2.25 5.90
CA ILE A 316 -0.06 -3.32 5.12
C ILE A 316 1.28 -2.84 4.56
N ASN A 317 2.33 -3.66 4.74
CA ASN A 317 3.66 -3.48 4.18
C ASN A 317 4.05 -4.73 3.41
N VAL A 318 4.38 -4.62 2.12
CA VAL A 318 4.53 -5.78 1.24
C VAL A 318 5.74 -5.68 0.31
N GLY A 319 6.25 -6.86 -0.05
CA GLY A 319 7.47 -6.98 -0.83
C GLY A 319 8.71 -6.79 0.05
N GLY A 320 9.84 -6.54 -0.57
CA GLY A 320 11.11 -6.32 0.13
C GLY A 320 12.29 -6.98 -0.57
N ASN A 321 13.33 -7.28 0.18
CA ASN A 321 14.62 -7.77 -0.33
C ASN A 321 14.81 -9.26 -0.06
N PRO A 322 15.58 -10.00 -0.88
CA PRO A 322 16.09 -11.29 -0.48
C PRO A 322 17.09 -11.14 0.69
N VAL A 323 17.32 -12.23 1.41
CA VAL A 323 18.41 -12.28 2.40
C VAL A 323 19.75 -12.05 1.71
N VAL A 324 20.60 -11.21 2.30
CA VAL A 324 21.95 -10.96 1.83
C VAL A 324 22.92 -11.75 2.71
N GLU A 325 23.15 -13.00 2.36
CA GLU A 325 23.93 -13.99 3.11
C GLU A 325 25.29 -13.48 3.61
N SER A 326 25.96 -12.64 2.81
CA SER A 326 27.26 -12.07 3.15
C SER A 326 27.21 -10.94 4.18
N HIS A 327 26.02 -10.48 4.57
CA HIS A 327 25.85 -9.26 5.36
C HIS A 327 24.82 -9.39 6.47
N THR A 328 23.63 -9.92 6.15
CA THR A 328 22.51 -10.12 7.06
C THR A 328 22.10 -11.58 7.08
N ALA A 329 23.05 -12.46 7.37
CA ALA A 329 22.80 -13.91 7.38
C ALA A 329 21.70 -14.26 8.43
N PRO A 330 20.74 -15.15 8.09
CA PRO A 330 19.63 -15.51 8.96
C PRO A 330 20.05 -16.00 10.35
N LEU A 331 21.27 -16.54 10.45
CA LEU A 331 21.83 -16.99 11.72
C LEU A 331 21.98 -15.86 12.75
N TYR A 332 22.24 -14.64 12.29
CA TYR A 332 22.50 -13.48 13.14
C TYR A 332 21.33 -12.53 13.26
N PHE A 333 20.51 -12.42 12.22
CA PHE A 333 19.39 -11.48 12.15
C PHE A 333 18.03 -12.16 12.26
N GLY A 334 17.94 -13.49 12.08
CA GLY A 334 16.66 -14.21 12.10
C GLY A 334 15.75 -13.91 10.91
N GLU A 335 16.25 -13.21 9.88
CA GLU A 335 15.43 -12.75 8.77
C GLU A 335 15.13 -13.84 7.73
N THR A 336 14.04 -13.65 7.01
CA THR A 336 13.67 -14.43 5.82
C THR A 336 13.58 -13.53 4.58
N ASN A 337 13.48 -14.16 3.40
CA ASN A 337 13.32 -13.45 2.13
C ASN A 337 12.02 -12.62 2.12
N GLY A 338 12.15 -11.31 1.97
CA GLY A 338 11.05 -10.36 2.02
C GLY A 338 10.34 -10.08 0.69
N MET A 339 10.84 -10.58 -0.44
CA MET A 339 10.32 -10.22 -1.77
C MET A 339 8.84 -10.55 -2.00
N GLN A 340 8.32 -11.52 -1.28
CA GLN A 340 6.89 -11.87 -1.26
C GLN A 340 6.28 -11.66 0.14
N GLY A 341 6.98 -10.99 1.05
CA GLY A 341 6.52 -10.73 2.41
C GLY A 341 5.22 -9.92 2.44
N VAL A 342 4.36 -10.25 3.39
CA VAL A 342 3.15 -9.49 3.73
C VAL A 342 3.15 -9.29 5.23
N ARG A 343 3.33 -8.05 5.66
CA ARG A 343 3.40 -7.61 7.05
C ARG A 343 2.18 -6.77 7.33
N LEU A 344 1.44 -7.15 8.34
CA LEU A 344 0.19 -6.48 8.73
C LEU A 344 0.36 -5.90 10.13
N PHE A 345 -0.02 -4.65 10.30
CA PHE A 345 -0.11 -4.02 11.60
C PHE A 345 -1.56 -3.60 11.84
N PRO A 346 -2.33 -4.35 12.65
CA PRO A 346 -3.72 -4.03 12.95
C PRO A 346 -3.83 -2.71 13.72
N PRO A 347 -4.97 -2.01 13.67
CA PRO A 347 -5.22 -0.86 14.53
C PRO A 347 -4.90 -1.18 15.99
N CYS A 348 -4.18 -0.30 16.65
CA CYS A 348 -3.73 -0.44 18.01
C CYS A 348 -4.30 0.71 18.84
N GLU A 349 -5.21 0.42 19.77
CA GLU A 349 -5.89 1.41 20.61
C GLU A 349 -5.23 1.59 21.99
N ALA A 350 -4.24 0.76 22.34
CA ALA A 350 -3.58 0.86 23.63
C ALA A 350 -2.70 2.11 23.71
N ASP A 351 -2.85 2.88 24.79
CA ASP A 351 -2.09 4.12 25.01
C ASP A 351 -0.58 3.89 25.10
N ASP A 352 -0.15 2.73 25.60
CA ASP A 352 1.26 2.33 25.72
C ASP A 352 1.75 1.44 24.57
N ALA A 353 0.85 0.99 23.70
CA ALA A 353 1.12 0.08 22.58
C ALA A 353 1.86 -1.23 23.00
N ALA A 354 1.77 -1.64 24.27
CA ALA A 354 2.55 -2.76 24.81
C ALA A 354 2.31 -4.07 24.05
N ASP A 355 1.06 -4.35 23.69
CA ASP A 355 0.64 -5.58 23.00
C ASP A 355 0.58 -5.43 21.46
N CYS A 356 0.94 -4.26 20.91
CA CYS A 356 0.85 -3.99 19.49
C CYS A 356 2.11 -4.46 18.76
N ASP A 357 1.96 -5.27 17.73
CA ASP A 357 3.08 -5.79 16.95
C ASP A 357 2.70 -6.07 15.50
N VAL A 358 3.70 -6.35 14.67
CA VAL A 358 3.54 -6.77 13.29
C VAL A 358 3.10 -8.23 13.25
N SER A 359 2.01 -8.50 12.55
CA SER A 359 1.57 -9.86 12.21
C SER A 359 2.16 -10.25 10.86
N GLU A 360 3.05 -11.23 10.84
CA GLU A 360 3.70 -11.74 9.64
C GLU A 360 3.73 -13.27 9.65
N HIS A 361 3.14 -13.86 8.60
CA HIS A 361 3.00 -15.32 8.46
C HIS A 361 3.40 -15.75 7.05
N PRO A 362 4.70 -15.74 6.71
CA PRO A 362 5.19 -16.04 5.36
C PRO A 362 4.85 -17.45 4.89
N GLU A 363 4.62 -18.37 5.83
CA GLU A 363 4.15 -19.72 5.57
C GLU A 363 2.68 -19.82 5.14
N ARG A 364 1.90 -18.74 5.35
CA ARG A 364 0.45 -18.70 5.07
C ARG A 364 0.04 -17.60 4.12
N VAL A 365 0.71 -16.45 4.22
CA VAL A 365 0.33 -15.24 3.48
C VAL A 365 1.56 -14.68 2.79
N ARG A 366 1.50 -14.61 1.46
CA ARG A 366 2.56 -14.02 0.66
C ARG A 366 2.01 -13.46 -0.65
N LEU A 367 2.74 -12.54 -1.25
CA LEU A 367 2.44 -12.05 -2.60
C LEU A 367 2.54 -13.19 -3.63
N ALA A 368 1.76 -13.07 -4.69
CA ALA A 368 1.82 -13.99 -5.82
C ALA A 368 3.11 -13.85 -6.63
N SER A 369 3.75 -12.67 -6.59
CA SER A 369 4.96 -12.36 -7.35
C SER A 369 6.01 -11.68 -6.48
N PRO A 370 7.31 -11.97 -6.67
CA PRO A 370 8.38 -11.24 -6.00
C PRO A 370 8.36 -9.76 -6.40
N ARG A 371 8.50 -8.86 -5.39
CA ARG A 371 8.49 -7.42 -5.59
C ARG A 371 9.49 -6.71 -4.70
N TRP A 372 10.43 -6.03 -5.32
CA TRP A 372 11.37 -5.10 -4.72
C TRP A 372 11.10 -3.72 -5.31
N TYR A 373 10.89 -2.67 -4.51
CA TYR A 373 10.48 -1.33 -4.95
C TYR A 373 9.09 -1.28 -5.63
N ASN A 374 8.11 -1.94 -5.04
CA ASN A 374 6.71 -1.85 -5.43
C ASN A 374 5.99 -0.71 -4.75
N THR A 375 4.94 -0.21 -5.37
CA THR A 375 4.02 0.78 -4.79
C THR A 375 2.74 0.10 -4.31
N VAL A 376 2.18 0.59 -3.21
CA VAL A 376 0.89 0.13 -2.67
C VAL A 376 -0.06 1.31 -2.57
N VAL A 377 -1.25 1.16 -3.13
CA VAL A 377 -2.33 2.15 -3.02
C VAL A 377 -3.62 1.45 -2.60
N ARG A 378 -4.33 2.04 -1.62
CA ARG A 378 -5.67 1.56 -1.27
C ARG A 378 -6.64 1.97 -2.37
N ILE A 379 -7.48 1.04 -2.81
CA ILE A 379 -8.53 1.29 -3.80
C ILE A 379 -9.92 1.39 -3.16
N GLN A 380 -10.92 1.68 -3.97
CA GLN A 380 -12.26 2.07 -3.53
C GLN A 380 -12.94 1.05 -2.60
N ASP A 381 -12.70 -0.24 -2.75
CA ASP A 381 -13.29 -1.30 -1.92
C ASP A 381 -12.51 -1.56 -0.62
N GLY A 382 -11.48 -0.76 -0.32
CA GLY A 382 -10.67 -0.88 0.88
C GLY A 382 -9.51 -1.87 0.78
N SER A 383 -9.36 -2.58 -0.33
CA SER A 383 -8.22 -3.46 -0.57
C SER A 383 -6.98 -2.66 -1.04
N ALA A 384 -5.81 -3.28 -0.94
CA ALA A 384 -4.56 -2.74 -1.46
C ALA A 384 -4.32 -3.23 -2.89
N MET A 385 -3.99 -2.31 -3.80
CA MET A 385 -3.43 -2.59 -5.12
C MET A 385 -1.91 -2.44 -5.03
N ILE A 386 -1.16 -3.47 -5.42
CA ILE A 386 0.28 -3.56 -5.33
C ILE A 386 0.85 -3.52 -6.74
N ILE A 387 1.63 -2.50 -7.05
CA ILE A 387 1.98 -2.13 -8.42
C ILE A 387 3.47 -2.24 -8.64
N GLY A 388 3.88 -2.96 -9.68
CA GLY A 388 5.25 -2.94 -10.21
C GLY A 388 6.30 -3.56 -9.30
N GLY A 389 7.47 -2.94 -9.30
CA GLY A 389 8.67 -3.39 -8.63
C GLY A 389 9.57 -4.25 -9.53
N SER A 390 10.60 -4.82 -8.93
CA SER A 390 11.56 -5.72 -9.57
C SER A 390 11.46 -7.12 -8.96
N ARG A 391 11.73 -8.15 -9.75
CA ARG A 391 11.75 -9.54 -9.32
C ARG A 391 13.01 -9.94 -8.55
N ARG A 392 13.95 -9.03 -8.43
CA ARG A 392 15.16 -9.15 -7.59
C ARG A 392 15.74 -7.77 -7.33
N GLY A 393 16.55 -7.65 -6.27
CA GLY A 393 17.25 -6.41 -5.97
C GLY A 393 18.16 -5.93 -7.13
N GLY A 394 18.54 -4.68 -7.09
CA GLY A 394 19.40 -3.99 -8.04
C GLY A 394 19.28 -2.48 -7.86
N TRP A 395 20.12 -1.70 -8.52
CA TRP A 395 20.10 -0.24 -8.41
C TRP A 395 19.25 0.43 -9.52
N MET A 396 19.03 -0.25 -10.63
CA MET A 396 18.24 0.20 -11.77
C MET A 396 17.42 -0.97 -12.31
N ASN A 397 16.19 -0.72 -12.71
CA ASN A 397 15.36 -1.74 -13.33
C ASN A 397 15.80 -2.00 -14.80
N ASN A 398 15.40 -3.13 -15.33
CA ASN A 398 15.64 -3.51 -16.74
C ASN A 398 14.65 -4.60 -17.17
N ALA A 399 14.62 -4.91 -18.45
CA ALA A 399 13.66 -5.86 -19.03
C ALA A 399 13.72 -7.28 -18.42
N THR A 400 14.87 -7.70 -17.89
CA THR A 400 15.04 -9.07 -17.33
C THR A 400 14.55 -9.18 -15.89
N THR A 401 14.57 -8.08 -15.13
CA THR A 401 14.20 -8.05 -13.71
C THR A 401 12.86 -7.38 -13.46
N ASN A 402 12.36 -6.59 -14.39
CA ASN A 402 11.09 -5.87 -14.28
C ASN A 402 9.92 -6.80 -13.91
N ASN A 403 9.08 -6.34 -13.01
CA ASN A 403 7.80 -6.96 -12.73
C ASN A 403 6.65 -6.05 -13.22
N PRO A 404 6.32 -6.08 -14.52
CA PRO A 404 5.32 -5.18 -15.11
C PRO A 404 3.90 -5.67 -14.82
N THR A 405 3.60 -5.90 -13.54
CA THR A 405 2.29 -6.42 -13.12
C THR A 405 1.78 -5.69 -11.89
N LEU A 406 0.49 -5.81 -11.67
CA LEU A 406 -0.13 -5.50 -10.38
C LEU A 406 -0.79 -6.76 -9.79
N GLU A 407 -1.00 -6.74 -8.48
CA GLU A 407 -1.80 -7.71 -7.75
C GLU A 407 -2.52 -7.02 -6.60
N TYR A 408 -3.38 -7.74 -5.89
CA TYR A 408 -4.20 -7.17 -4.83
C TYR A 408 -3.98 -7.91 -3.51
N TYR A 409 -4.17 -7.17 -2.43
CA TYR A 409 -4.31 -7.77 -1.10
C TYR A 409 -5.58 -7.23 -0.40
N PRO A 410 -6.49 -8.09 0.07
CA PRO A 410 -6.50 -9.54 -0.20
C PRO A 410 -6.55 -9.87 -1.70
N PRO A 411 -6.14 -11.10 -2.10
CA PRO A 411 -6.15 -11.51 -3.50
C PRO A 411 -7.55 -11.44 -4.11
N LYS A 412 -7.65 -10.96 -5.35
CA LYS A 412 -8.93 -10.81 -6.07
C LYS A 412 -9.05 -11.80 -7.23
N THR A 413 -10.26 -12.32 -7.41
CA THR A 413 -10.64 -13.00 -8.65
C THR A 413 -11.26 -12.00 -9.60
N ILE A 414 -10.43 -11.37 -10.44
CA ILE A 414 -10.82 -10.31 -11.37
C ILE A 414 -10.08 -10.48 -12.69
N HIS A 415 -10.72 -10.16 -13.80
CA HIS A 415 -10.16 -10.26 -15.16
C HIS A 415 -9.59 -11.63 -15.51
N GLY A 416 -10.14 -12.71 -14.94
CA GLY A 416 -9.65 -14.08 -15.11
C GLY A 416 -8.33 -14.39 -14.38
N ALA A 417 -7.80 -13.47 -13.58
CA ALA A 417 -6.50 -13.62 -12.95
C ALA A 417 -6.51 -14.50 -11.69
N ASN A 418 -7.63 -14.75 -11.06
CA ASN A 418 -7.78 -15.61 -9.87
C ASN A 418 -6.67 -15.43 -8.83
N GLY A 419 -6.42 -14.17 -8.40
CA GLY A 419 -5.37 -13.82 -7.45
C GLY A 419 -3.95 -13.77 -8.02
N THR A 420 -3.75 -14.11 -9.29
CA THR A 420 -2.45 -14.00 -9.95
C THR A 420 -2.18 -12.56 -10.44
N PRO A 421 -0.90 -12.19 -10.66
CA PRO A 421 -0.56 -10.85 -11.12
C PRO A 421 -1.15 -10.53 -12.51
N ILE A 422 -1.68 -9.31 -12.64
CA ILE A 422 -2.23 -8.77 -13.88
C ILE A 422 -1.15 -7.91 -14.55
N ARG A 423 -0.90 -8.13 -15.85
CA ARG A 423 0.09 -7.37 -16.62
C ARG A 423 -0.37 -5.94 -16.84
N LEU A 424 0.54 -4.98 -16.66
CA LEU A 424 0.41 -3.59 -17.07
C LEU A 424 1.43 -3.27 -18.18
N GLN A 425 0.94 -2.89 -19.35
CA GLN A 425 1.81 -2.51 -20.47
C GLN A 425 2.58 -1.21 -20.15
N PHE A 426 1.96 -0.30 -19.41
CA PHE A 426 2.59 0.92 -18.90
C PHE A 426 3.94 0.67 -18.24
N LEU A 427 4.04 -0.35 -17.37
CA LEU A 427 5.28 -0.68 -16.68
C LEU A 427 6.33 -1.37 -17.56
N VAL A 428 5.96 -1.84 -18.74
CA VAL A 428 6.92 -2.28 -19.77
C VAL A 428 7.50 -1.07 -20.49
N ASP A 429 6.63 -0.13 -20.86
CA ASP A 429 6.99 1.04 -21.69
C ASP A 429 7.82 2.06 -20.93
N THR A 430 7.73 2.07 -19.59
CA THR A 430 8.39 3.07 -18.71
C THR A 430 9.74 2.63 -18.14
N LEU A 431 10.35 1.57 -18.65
CA LEU A 431 11.73 1.19 -18.30
C LEU A 431 12.71 2.31 -18.68
N ASN A 432 13.83 2.50 -17.95
CA ASN A 432 14.30 1.68 -16.81
C ASN A 432 13.96 2.29 -15.45
N SER A 433 13.73 3.60 -15.35
CA SER A 433 13.43 4.34 -14.10
C SER A 433 11.96 4.25 -13.73
N ASN A 434 11.44 3.05 -13.48
CA ASN A 434 10.01 2.81 -13.19
C ASN A 434 9.73 2.14 -11.84
N LEU A 435 10.73 2.09 -10.95
CA LEU A 435 10.57 1.55 -9.60
C LEU A 435 9.91 2.59 -8.68
N PHE A 436 9.12 2.12 -7.70
CA PHE A 436 8.21 2.96 -6.92
C PHE A 436 7.36 3.87 -7.82
N PRO A 437 6.54 3.35 -8.72
CA PRO A 437 5.64 4.19 -9.49
C PRO A 437 4.76 5.03 -8.54
N ILE A 438 4.55 6.29 -8.89
CA ILE A 438 3.65 7.18 -8.16
C ILE A 438 2.21 6.72 -8.40
N ALA A 439 1.40 6.57 -7.35
CA ALA A 439 0.01 6.14 -7.52
C ALA A 439 -0.95 6.84 -6.53
N PHE A 440 -2.11 7.30 -7.05
CA PHE A 440 -3.17 7.92 -6.26
C PHE A 440 -4.54 7.38 -6.66
N LEU A 441 -5.37 7.04 -5.67
CA LEU A 441 -6.79 6.79 -5.89
C LEU A 441 -7.50 8.11 -6.23
N LEU A 442 -8.27 8.12 -7.32
CA LEU A 442 -9.04 9.26 -7.77
C LEU A 442 -10.49 9.22 -7.23
N PRO A 443 -11.21 10.36 -7.18
CA PRO A 443 -12.59 10.41 -6.68
C PRO A 443 -13.56 9.48 -7.43
N ASP A 444 -13.30 9.20 -8.71
CA ASP A 444 -14.11 8.31 -9.54
C ASP A 444 -13.75 6.81 -9.38
N GLY A 445 -12.84 6.49 -8.45
CA GLY A 445 -12.40 5.12 -8.14
C GLY A 445 -11.30 4.57 -9.04
N ARG A 446 -10.91 5.31 -10.11
CA ARG A 446 -9.73 4.96 -10.93
C ARG A 446 -8.43 5.32 -10.20
N VAL A 447 -7.31 4.88 -10.73
CA VAL A 447 -5.99 5.13 -10.13
C VAL A 447 -5.11 5.90 -11.11
N PHE A 448 -4.61 7.07 -10.68
CA PHE A 448 -3.52 7.76 -11.37
C PHE A 448 -2.22 7.01 -11.10
N ILE A 449 -1.42 6.78 -12.14
CA ILE A 449 -0.09 6.16 -12.02
C ILE A 449 0.90 6.95 -12.88
N ALA A 450 2.08 7.27 -12.30
CA ALA A 450 3.19 7.85 -13.07
C ALA A 450 4.48 7.05 -12.81
N ALA A 451 5.28 6.86 -13.86
CA ALA A 451 6.57 6.19 -13.80
C ALA A 451 7.50 6.71 -14.91
N ASN A 452 8.78 6.85 -14.61
CA ASN A 452 9.75 7.44 -15.52
C ASN A 452 9.33 8.86 -15.92
N ARG A 453 8.95 9.08 -17.19
CA ARG A 453 8.45 10.36 -17.73
C ARG A 453 6.98 10.31 -18.14
N ASP A 454 6.32 9.21 -17.89
CA ASP A 454 4.98 8.95 -18.38
C ASP A 454 3.98 8.87 -17.23
N ALA A 455 2.71 9.13 -17.55
CA ALA A 455 1.61 9.02 -16.63
C ALA A 455 0.38 8.39 -17.31
N MET A 456 -0.49 7.79 -16.51
CA MET A 456 -1.74 7.20 -16.97
C MET A 456 -2.83 7.26 -15.89
N ILE A 457 -4.06 7.04 -16.30
CA ILE A 457 -5.18 6.69 -15.43
C ILE A 457 -5.53 5.21 -15.69
N TYR A 458 -5.52 4.41 -14.63
CA TYR A 458 -5.86 2.99 -14.71
C TYR A 458 -7.26 2.74 -14.15
N ASP A 459 -8.14 2.19 -14.97
CA ASP A 459 -9.46 1.70 -14.55
C ASP A 459 -9.32 0.22 -14.17
N TRP A 460 -9.18 -0.03 -12.88
CA TRP A 460 -8.99 -1.39 -12.36
C TRP A 460 -10.22 -2.27 -12.48
N ASN A 461 -11.43 -1.68 -12.62
CA ASN A 461 -12.66 -2.44 -12.86
C ASN A 461 -12.76 -2.95 -14.30
N LYS A 462 -12.21 -2.20 -15.27
CA LYS A 462 -12.22 -2.55 -16.69
C LYS A 462 -10.90 -3.13 -17.18
N ASN A 463 -9.83 -3.05 -16.39
CA ASN A 463 -8.46 -3.39 -16.79
C ASN A 463 -8.01 -2.59 -18.03
N THR A 464 -8.20 -1.26 -17.99
CA THR A 464 -7.83 -0.37 -19.10
C THR A 464 -6.86 0.72 -18.66
N GLU A 465 -5.88 1.01 -19.52
CA GLU A 465 -4.85 2.02 -19.36
C GLU A 465 -5.17 3.23 -20.25
N GLU A 466 -5.43 4.41 -19.67
CA GLU A 466 -5.59 5.67 -20.37
C GLU A 466 -4.33 6.50 -20.20
N ARG A 467 -3.52 6.65 -21.27
CA ARG A 467 -2.28 7.40 -21.25
C ARG A 467 -2.53 8.90 -21.17
N LEU A 468 -1.77 9.56 -20.31
CA LEU A 468 -1.77 11.01 -20.15
C LEU A 468 -0.61 11.64 -20.95
N PRO A 469 -0.61 12.97 -21.13
CA PRO A 469 0.55 13.67 -21.70
C PRO A 469 1.82 13.35 -20.91
N GLN A 470 2.93 13.20 -21.61
CA GLN A 470 4.24 12.93 -21.00
C GLN A 470 4.68 14.10 -20.10
N ILE A 471 5.36 13.78 -19.00
CA ILE A 471 5.96 14.76 -18.09
C ILE A 471 6.97 15.61 -18.87
N PRO A 472 6.85 16.96 -18.85
CA PRO A 472 7.64 17.84 -19.70
C PRO A 472 9.14 17.80 -19.42
N ASN A 473 9.91 18.33 -20.39
CA ASN A 473 11.34 18.58 -20.29
C ASN A 473 12.21 17.35 -20.03
N GLY A 474 11.69 16.15 -20.27
CA GLY A 474 12.44 14.90 -20.11
C GLY A 474 12.76 14.51 -18.68
N VAL A 475 12.10 15.12 -17.70
CA VAL A 475 12.32 14.84 -16.27
C VAL A 475 11.71 13.49 -15.89
N ARG A 476 12.52 12.61 -15.33
CA ARG A 476 12.14 11.34 -14.72
C ARG A 476 11.84 11.57 -13.25
N VAL A 477 10.80 10.92 -12.74
CA VAL A 477 10.25 11.20 -11.40
C VAL A 477 10.21 10.00 -10.45
N THR A 478 10.62 8.83 -10.94
CA THR A 478 10.63 7.58 -10.16
C THR A 478 12.04 7.02 -10.01
N TYR A 479 12.24 6.13 -9.04
CA TYR A 479 13.55 5.60 -8.65
C TYR A 479 14.34 5.03 -9.87
N PRO A 480 15.63 5.38 -10.01
CA PRO A 480 16.47 6.11 -9.07
C PRO A 480 16.47 7.65 -9.23
N MET A 481 15.72 8.21 -10.18
CA MET A 481 15.57 9.65 -10.41
C MET A 481 14.36 10.20 -9.66
N THR A 482 14.29 9.92 -8.36
CA THR A 482 13.08 10.08 -7.53
C THR A 482 12.71 11.56 -7.32
N GLY A 483 11.49 11.93 -7.73
CA GLY A 483 10.81 13.15 -7.29
C GLY A 483 9.86 12.86 -6.14
N THR A 484 9.04 13.85 -5.76
CA THR A 484 7.91 13.69 -4.85
C THR A 484 6.61 14.01 -5.54
N ALA A 485 5.49 13.48 -5.05
CA ALA A 485 4.18 13.76 -5.62
C ALA A 485 3.07 13.84 -4.57
N LEU A 486 2.04 14.61 -4.88
CA LEU A 486 0.82 14.74 -4.07
C LEU A 486 -0.41 14.79 -4.96
N LEU A 487 -1.50 14.19 -4.49
CA LEU A 487 -2.84 14.58 -4.89
C LEU A 487 -3.20 15.84 -4.10
N LEU A 488 -3.39 16.97 -4.80
CA LEU A 488 -3.74 18.25 -4.18
C LEU A 488 -5.13 18.18 -3.53
N PRO A 489 -5.45 19.10 -2.60
CA PRO A 489 -6.75 19.09 -1.93
C PRO A 489 -7.91 19.10 -2.91
N LEU A 490 -8.86 18.20 -2.69
CA LEU A 490 -10.14 18.19 -3.36
C LEU A 490 -11.04 19.20 -2.63
N THR A 491 -11.46 20.26 -3.29
CA THR A 491 -12.21 21.34 -2.66
C THR A 491 -13.53 21.62 -3.40
N PRO A 492 -14.56 22.14 -2.72
CA PRO A 492 -15.81 22.52 -3.37
C PRO A 492 -15.64 23.54 -4.49
N GLU A 493 -14.66 24.46 -4.37
CA GLU A 493 -14.45 25.54 -5.34
C GLU A 493 -13.99 25.04 -6.71
N ASN A 494 -13.38 23.86 -6.77
CA ASN A 494 -13.01 23.21 -8.04
C ASN A 494 -13.86 21.99 -8.36
N ASP A 495 -15.05 21.89 -7.74
CA ASP A 495 -15.94 20.73 -7.87
C ASP A 495 -15.24 19.39 -7.59
N TYR A 496 -14.35 19.40 -6.58
CA TYR A 496 -13.54 18.24 -6.18
C TYR A 496 -12.71 17.62 -7.32
N ALA A 497 -12.40 18.39 -8.35
CA ALA A 497 -11.61 17.93 -9.48
C ALA A 497 -10.18 17.55 -9.05
N PRO A 498 -9.72 16.32 -9.33
CA PRO A 498 -8.42 15.88 -8.87
C PRO A 498 -7.29 16.54 -9.65
N GLU A 499 -6.30 17.04 -8.92
CA GLU A 499 -5.10 17.63 -9.48
C GLU A 499 -3.86 17.00 -8.85
N VAL A 500 -2.91 16.56 -9.66
CA VAL A 500 -1.66 15.93 -9.21
C VAL A 500 -0.51 16.91 -9.38
N LEU A 501 0.28 17.07 -8.32
CA LEU A 501 1.54 17.80 -8.29
C LEU A 501 2.71 16.81 -8.22
N ILE A 502 3.74 16.99 -9.06
CA ILE A 502 4.99 16.23 -9.02
C ILE A 502 6.14 17.22 -9.04
N CYS A 503 7.10 17.10 -8.10
CA CYS A 503 8.22 18.01 -7.96
C CYS A 503 9.56 17.27 -7.87
N GLY A 504 10.62 17.84 -8.48
CA GLY A 504 11.95 17.26 -8.47
C GLY A 504 12.14 16.16 -9.51
N GLY A 505 13.11 15.28 -9.25
CA GLY A 505 13.53 14.26 -10.21
C GLY A 505 14.80 14.61 -10.96
N SER A 506 15.05 14.01 -12.12
CA SER A 506 16.24 14.26 -12.95
C SER A 506 16.00 14.02 -14.43
N THR A 507 16.77 14.71 -15.28
CA THR A 507 16.80 14.48 -16.73
C THR A 507 17.88 13.48 -17.18
N LEU A 508 18.58 12.85 -16.23
CA LEU A 508 19.62 11.88 -16.51
C LEU A 508 19.10 10.75 -17.39
N ASP A 509 19.97 10.32 -18.32
CA ASP A 509 19.70 9.15 -19.15
C ASP A 509 19.78 7.88 -18.28
N ASP A 510 18.67 7.16 -18.16
CA ASP A 510 18.52 5.95 -17.35
C ASP A 510 19.04 4.67 -18.04
N THR A 511 19.69 4.82 -19.19
CA THR A 511 20.45 3.74 -19.84
C THR A 511 21.94 3.78 -19.49
N ARG A 512 22.43 4.90 -18.92
CA ARG A 512 23.84 5.05 -18.52
C ARG A 512 24.18 4.12 -17.35
N PRO A 513 25.33 3.43 -17.40
CA PRO A 513 25.77 2.60 -16.28
C PRO A 513 26.18 3.48 -15.08
N GLY A 514 26.05 2.95 -13.86
CA GLY A 514 26.31 3.70 -12.63
C GLY A 514 27.71 4.31 -12.55
N TYR A 515 28.73 3.62 -13.03
CA TYR A 515 30.12 4.12 -13.03
C TYR A 515 30.37 5.35 -13.93
N GLU A 516 29.43 5.70 -14.81
CA GLU A 516 29.46 6.93 -15.61
C GLU A 516 28.71 8.08 -14.94
N LEU A 517 27.91 7.80 -13.89
CA LEU A 517 27.16 8.79 -13.14
C LEU A 517 28.03 9.38 -12.02
N SER A 518 27.69 10.60 -11.61
CA SER A 518 28.42 11.37 -10.60
C SER A 518 27.47 11.88 -9.52
N ALA A 519 27.78 11.57 -8.26
CA ALA A 519 27.03 12.08 -7.13
C ALA A 519 27.05 13.63 -7.08
N ASN A 520 28.16 14.26 -7.49
CA ASN A 520 28.36 15.70 -7.36
C ASN A 520 27.98 16.51 -8.61
N LYS A 521 28.07 15.94 -9.81
CA LYS A 521 27.99 16.69 -11.08
C LYS A 521 26.67 16.52 -11.82
N ASP A 522 26.01 15.37 -11.65
CA ASP A 522 24.73 15.10 -12.31
C ASP A 522 23.60 15.79 -11.51
N LEU A 523 23.13 16.92 -12.03
CA LEU A 523 22.21 17.80 -11.29
C LEU A 523 20.80 17.23 -11.22
N ALA A 524 20.14 17.48 -10.09
CA ALA A 524 18.71 17.28 -9.90
C ALA A 524 17.89 18.30 -10.71
N SER A 525 16.60 18.05 -10.87
CA SER A 525 15.66 18.98 -11.49
C SER A 525 15.00 19.90 -10.45
N ASP A 526 14.85 21.17 -10.83
CA ASP A 526 14.07 22.18 -10.10
C ASP A 526 12.59 22.19 -10.53
N GLN A 527 12.19 21.33 -11.44
CA GLN A 527 10.87 21.31 -12.03
C GLN A 527 9.80 20.83 -11.03
N CYS A 528 8.70 21.57 -10.95
CA CYS A 528 7.41 21.10 -10.47
C CYS A 528 6.40 21.13 -11.60
N VAL A 529 5.62 20.07 -11.74
CA VAL A 529 4.53 19.99 -12.72
C VAL A 529 3.23 19.65 -12.03
N ARG A 530 2.13 20.21 -12.55
CA ARG A 530 0.79 19.87 -12.09
C ARG A 530 -0.14 19.62 -13.24
N ILE A 531 -1.05 18.68 -13.09
CA ILE A 531 -2.06 18.34 -14.09
C ILE A 531 -3.42 18.18 -13.43
N LEU A 532 -4.43 18.89 -13.98
CA LEU A 532 -5.82 18.73 -13.60
C LEU A 532 -6.41 17.55 -14.39
N LEU A 533 -6.96 16.55 -13.70
CA LEU A 533 -7.42 15.31 -14.31
C LEU A 533 -8.89 15.36 -14.75
N THR A 534 -9.31 16.52 -15.32
CA THR A 534 -10.54 16.66 -16.11
C THR A 534 -10.22 16.55 -17.60
N LYS A 535 -11.21 16.35 -18.45
CA LYS A 535 -11.02 16.29 -19.91
C LYS A 535 -10.28 17.51 -20.44
N GLU A 536 -10.69 18.70 -20.01
CA GLU A 536 -10.11 19.98 -20.40
C GLU A 536 -8.70 20.15 -19.82
N GLY A 537 -8.49 19.73 -18.56
CA GLY A 537 -7.19 19.78 -17.90
C GLY A 537 -6.17 18.87 -18.55
N ILE A 538 -6.56 17.65 -18.88
CA ILE A 538 -5.70 16.67 -19.60
C ILE A 538 -5.35 17.22 -21.00
N LYS A 539 -6.30 17.83 -21.71
CA LYS A 539 -6.06 18.45 -23.01
C LYS A 539 -5.09 19.63 -22.93
N ARG A 540 -5.13 20.43 -21.85
CA ARG A 540 -4.14 21.50 -21.60
C ARG A 540 -2.77 20.95 -21.27
N GLY A 541 -2.70 19.75 -20.68
CA GLY A 541 -1.48 19.10 -20.26
C GLY A 541 -0.90 19.67 -18.95
N TRP A 542 0.38 19.35 -18.72
CA TRP A 542 1.11 19.73 -17.53
C TRP A 542 1.43 21.23 -17.49
N GLN A 543 1.16 21.86 -16.36
CA GLN A 543 1.64 23.20 -16.04
C GLN A 543 3.00 23.08 -15.35
N VAL A 544 3.99 23.82 -15.81
CA VAL A 544 5.38 23.73 -15.33
C VAL A 544 5.73 24.97 -14.53
N GLU A 545 6.31 24.75 -13.35
CA GLU A 545 6.90 25.78 -12.50
C GLU A 545 8.26 25.31 -11.97
N LYS A 546 9.03 26.20 -11.38
CA LYS A 546 10.35 25.90 -10.84
C LYS A 546 10.44 26.14 -9.35
N MET A 547 10.94 25.14 -8.63
CA MET A 547 11.37 25.30 -7.23
C MET A 547 12.58 26.25 -7.15
N PRO A 548 12.77 26.93 -6.01
CA PRO A 548 13.97 27.74 -5.79
C PRO A 548 15.28 26.94 -5.79
N GLU A 549 15.24 25.67 -5.40
CA GLU A 549 16.38 24.76 -5.38
C GLU A 549 15.97 23.41 -6.00
N ALA A 550 16.82 22.85 -6.85
CA ALA A 550 16.64 21.54 -7.45
C ALA A 550 16.73 20.43 -6.40
N ARG A 551 15.89 19.37 -6.54
CA ARG A 551 15.84 18.27 -5.57
C ARG A 551 15.63 16.91 -6.22
N LEU A 552 16.40 15.94 -5.76
CA LEU A 552 16.10 14.50 -5.82
C LEU A 552 15.66 14.04 -4.45
N MET A 553 14.77 13.05 -4.39
CA MET A 553 14.29 12.42 -3.14
C MET A 553 13.72 13.43 -2.11
N PRO A 554 13.01 14.48 -2.54
CA PRO A 554 12.35 15.33 -1.56
C PRO A 554 11.13 14.60 -0.99
N ASP A 555 10.71 15.04 0.20
CA ASP A 555 9.40 14.74 0.77
C ASP A 555 8.46 15.93 0.55
N ALA A 556 7.17 15.67 0.37
CA ALA A 556 6.15 16.69 0.31
C ALA A 556 5.03 16.39 1.32
N VAL A 557 4.76 17.34 2.18
CA VAL A 557 3.76 17.20 3.26
C VAL A 557 2.68 18.27 3.07
N LEU A 558 1.44 17.82 2.96
CA LEU A 558 0.30 18.71 2.89
C LEU A 558 -0.15 19.10 4.30
N LEU A 559 -0.18 20.41 4.57
CA LEU A 559 -0.62 20.98 5.82
C LEU A 559 -2.16 21.10 5.89
N PRO A 560 -2.73 21.23 7.11
CA PRO A 560 -4.16 21.52 7.27
C PRO A 560 -4.63 22.80 6.57
N THR A 561 -3.72 23.74 6.35
CA THR A 561 -3.98 25.00 5.62
C THR A 561 -4.11 24.83 4.10
N GLY A 562 -3.88 23.63 3.56
CA GLY A 562 -3.84 23.39 2.11
C GLY A 562 -2.49 23.71 1.45
N VAL A 563 -1.54 24.31 2.18
CA VAL A 563 -0.19 24.57 1.70
C VAL A 563 0.65 23.29 1.78
N VAL A 564 1.54 23.08 0.82
CA VAL A 564 2.48 21.96 0.78
C VAL A 564 3.85 22.42 1.27
N VAL A 565 4.46 21.65 2.15
CA VAL A 565 5.88 21.81 2.53
C VAL A 565 6.71 20.78 1.77
N ILE A 566 7.66 21.23 0.95
CA ILE A 566 8.63 20.37 0.27
C ILE A 566 9.96 20.51 1.00
N LEU A 567 10.52 19.39 1.45
CA LEU A 567 11.72 19.35 2.28
C LEU A 567 12.61 18.16 1.95
N ASN A 568 13.77 18.03 2.59
CA ASN A 568 14.76 16.99 2.36
C ASN A 568 15.29 16.94 0.91
N GLY A 569 16.06 15.91 0.60
CA GLY A 569 16.56 15.61 -0.73
C GLY A 569 17.95 16.16 -1.03
N ALA A 570 18.40 15.92 -2.25
CA ALA A 570 19.73 16.25 -2.73
C ALA A 570 19.68 17.06 -4.04
N GLY A 571 20.60 17.99 -4.22
CA GLY A 571 20.72 18.82 -5.43
C GLY A 571 21.41 18.12 -6.60
N SER A 572 22.04 16.96 -6.35
CA SER A 572 22.75 16.21 -7.40
C SER A 572 22.84 14.72 -7.12
N GLY A 573 23.19 13.95 -8.15
CA GLY A 573 23.34 12.50 -8.11
C GLY A 573 22.06 11.75 -8.45
N ILE A 574 21.87 10.59 -7.83
CA ILE A 574 20.70 9.73 -7.94
C ILE A 574 20.35 9.11 -6.58
N SER A 575 19.17 8.53 -6.45
CA SER A 575 18.79 7.76 -5.27
C SER A 575 19.62 6.48 -5.14
N GLY A 576 19.88 6.04 -3.91
CA GLY A 576 20.63 4.81 -3.62
C GLY A 576 22.02 5.05 -3.08
N TYR A 577 22.84 3.99 -3.09
CA TYR A 577 24.20 3.97 -2.57
C TYR A 577 25.07 2.96 -3.34
N GLY A 578 26.38 3.16 -3.30
CA GLY A 578 27.37 2.19 -3.77
C GLY A 578 27.49 2.01 -5.30
N ASN A 579 26.87 2.84 -6.14
CA ASN A 579 26.75 2.57 -7.56
C ASN A 579 27.38 3.63 -8.49
N VAL A 580 27.62 4.86 -8.00
CA VAL A 580 28.15 5.96 -8.82
C VAL A 580 29.63 6.17 -8.57
N ARG A 581 30.28 6.96 -9.44
CA ARG A 581 31.74 7.12 -9.46
C ARG A 581 32.30 7.83 -8.24
N ASP A 582 31.72 8.96 -7.84
CA ASP A 582 32.26 9.89 -6.82
C ASP A 582 31.31 9.96 -5.63
N GLN A 583 31.06 8.79 -5.00
CA GLN A 583 30.20 8.71 -3.82
C GLN A 583 30.69 9.61 -2.69
N VAL A 584 29.75 10.11 -1.90
CA VAL A 584 30.07 10.80 -0.64
C VAL A 584 29.70 9.83 0.50
N GLY A 585 30.69 9.31 1.21
CA GLY A 585 30.48 8.08 1.99
C GLY A 585 30.11 6.94 1.05
N ALA A 586 28.92 6.36 1.23
CA ALA A 586 28.33 5.40 0.30
C ALA A 586 27.25 6.03 -0.60
N SER A 587 26.83 7.26 -0.35
CA SER A 587 25.71 7.91 -1.03
C SER A 587 25.98 8.13 -2.53
N ASN A 588 24.97 7.75 -3.37
CA ASN A 588 24.97 8.07 -4.80
C ASN A 588 24.56 9.53 -5.10
N ALA A 589 24.28 10.34 -4.08
CA ALA A 589 23.84 11.72 -4.18
C ALA A 589 24.67 12.63 -3.28
N ALA A 590 24.76 13.91 -3.65
CA ALA A 590 25.47 14.94 -2.91
C ALA A 590 24.65 16.26 -2.88
N ASN A 591 25.22 17.30 -2.28
CA ASN A 591 24.59 18.62 -2.18
C ASN A 591 23.22 18.57 -1.52
N PRO A 592 23.13 18.14 -0.23
CA PRO A 592 21.86 18.00 0.49
C PRO A 592 21.14 19.36 0.59
N VAL A 593 19.86 19.36 0.22
CA VAL A 593 19.02 20.56 0.32
C VAL A 593 18.39 20.61 1.71
N ARG A 594 18.79 21.59 2.48
CA ARG A 594 18.47 21.66 3.92
C ARG A 594 17.37 22.64 4.29
N THR A 595 17.01 23.54 3.35
CA THR A 595 15.97 24.56 3.58
C THR A 595 14.65 24.04 2.98
N PRO A 596 13.57 23.94 3.75
CA PRO A 596 12.24 23.64 3.20
C PRO A 596 11.78 24.75 2.24
N VAL A 597 10.82 24.43 1.39
CA VAL A 597 10.09 25.39 0.57
C VAL A 597 8.59 25.14 0.71
N LEU A 598 7.80 26.21 0.82
CA LEU A 598 6.35 26.13 0.79
C LEU A 598 5.86 26.26 -0.64
N TYR A 599 4.84 25.48 -0.97
CA TYR A 599 4.08 25.59 -2.21
C TYR A 599 2.62 25.84 -1.87
N ASP A 600 2.11 26.99 -2.25
CA ASP A 600 0.69 27.35 -2.12
C ASP A 600 -0.05 27.06 -3.43
N PRO A 601 -0.85 25.97 -3.50
CA PRO A 601 -1.59 25.63 -4.73
C PRO A 601 -2.58 26.69 -5.17
N ALA A 602 -3.09 27.52 -4.23
CA ALA A 602 -4.09 28.56 -4.48
C ALA A 602 -3.48 29.85 -5.00
N ALA A 603 -2.17 30.06 -4.81
CA ALA A 603 -1.48 31.26 -5.30
C ALA A 603 -1.39 31.29 -6.84
N PRO A 604 -1.32 32.46 -7.47
CA PRO A 604 -1.11 32.60 -8.90
C PRO A 604 0.16 31.91 -9.38
N ALA A 605 0.16 31.42 -10.61
CA ALA A 605 1.34 30.84 -11.26
C ALA A 605 2.56 31.80 -11.14
N GLY A 606 3.73 31.24 -10.83
CA GLY A 606 4.98 31.98 -10.57
C GLY A 606 5.08 32.65 -9.21
N LYS A 607 4.05 32.56 -8.35
CA LYS A 607 4.04 33.09 -6.97
C LYS A 607 3.72 32.02 -5.91
N ARG A 608 3.79 30.75 -6.28
CA ARG A 608 3.40 29.62 -5.40
C ARG A 608 4.51 29.20 -4.44
N PHE A 609 5.76 29.49 -4.75
CA PHE A 609 6.90 29.09 -3.92
C PHE A 609 7.31 30.18 -2.96
N LEU A 610 7.50 29.83 -1.68
CA LEU A 610 7.94 30.72 -0.60
C LEU A 610 9.02 30.03 0.21
N THR A 611 10.11 30.76 0.50
CA THR A 611 11.25 30.27 1.31
C THR A 611 11.50 31.11 2.54
N GLN A 612 10.91 32.30 2.61
CA GLN A 612 11.16 33.26 3.69
C GLN A 612 10.62 32.75 5.03
N GLY A 613 11.43 32.88 6.08
CA GLY A 613 11.05 32.47 7.44
C GLY A 613 11.20 31.01 7.78
N LEU A 614 11.66 30.18 6.81
CA LEU A 614 11.84 28.75 7.01
C LEU A 614 13.23 28.43 7.60
N PRO A 615 13.31 27.58 8.64
CA PRO A 615 14.58 27.20 9.26
C PRO A 615 15.34 26.22 8.39
N LYS A 616 16.67 26.31 8.42
CA LYS A 616 17.59 25.40 7.75
C LYS A 616 17.95 24.26 8.71
N SER A 617 17.73 23.02 8.28
CA SER A 617 18.15 21.84 9.04
C SER A 617 19.69 21.73 9.10
N PRO A 618 20.28 21.41 10.24
CA PRO A 618 21.68 21.04 10.36
C PRO A 618 21.97 19.64 9.80
N ILE A 619 20.94 18.80 9.64
CA ILE A 619 21.04 17.38 9.26
C ILE A 619 20.84 17.23 7.75
N PRO A 620 21.78 16.63 7.01
CA PRO A 620 21.55 16.21 5.63
C PRO A 620 20.57 15.03 5.61
N ARG A 621 19.44 15.17 4.89
CA ARG A 621 18.45 14.12 4.74
C ARG A 621 18.21 13.85 3.26
N MET A 622 18.71 12.71 2.80
CA MET A 622 18.69 12.31 1.40
C MET A 622 18.01 10.95 1.23
N TYR A 623 18.70 9.97 0.64
CA TYR A 623 18.12 8.64 0.42
C TYR A 623 17.67 7.97 1.73
N HIS A 624 16.44 7.41 1.74
CA HIS A 624 15.78 6.87 2.93
C HIS A 624 15.46 7.93 4.01
N SER A 625 15.26 9.19 3.64
CA SER A 625 14.61 10.15 4.52
C SER A 625 13.10 10.14 4.36
N VAL A 626 12.39 10.54 5.39
CA VAL A 626 10.93 10.58 5.45
C VAL A 626 10.43 11.78 6.22
N ALA A 627 9.25 12.29 5.83
CA ALA A 627 8.55 13.32 6.57
C ALA A 627 7.04 13.08 6.53
N THR A 628 6.35 13.35 7.64
CA THR A 628 4.89 13.21 7.73
C THR A 628 4.28 14.25 8.66
N LEU A 629 3.05 14.66 8.37
CA LEU A 629 2.24 15.47 9.27
C LEU A 629 1.81 14.63 10.48
N THR A 630 2.00 15.15 11.68
CA THR A 630 1.54 14.49 12.89
C THR A 630 0.11 14.88 13.24
N PRO A 631 -0.58 14.15 14.13
CA PRO A 631 -1.90 14.53 14.64
C PRO A 631 -1.90 15.90 15.35
N ASN A 632 -0.75 16.31 15.89
CA ASN A 632 -0.60 17.61 16.54
C ASN A 632 -0.50 18.78 15.53
N GLY A 633 -0.21 18.48 14.25
CA GLY A 633 -0.10 19.46 13.17
C GLY A 633 1.31 19.98 12.91
N ASP A 634 2.33 19.49 13.60
CA ASP A 634 3.73 19.65 13.21
C ASP A 634 4.17 18.56 12.23
N ILE A 635 5.36 18.71 11.66
CA ILE A 635 5.92 17.74 10.72
C ILE A 635 7.04 16.98 11.41
N MET A 636 6.90 15.67 11.55
CA MET A 636 7.96 14.76 11.95
C MET A 636 8.87 14.47 10.76
N ILE A 637 10.17 14.67 10.93
CA ILE A 637 11.21 14.46 9.91
C ILE A 637 12.25 13.49 10.48
N ALA A 638 12.51 12.39 9.79
CA ALA A 638 13.40 11.35 10.27
C ALA A 638 14.17 10.67 9.11
N GLY A 639 15.08 9.77 9.44
CA GLY A 639 15.84 8.97 8.49
C GLY A 639 16.87 9.77 7.71
N SER A 640 17.37 9.20 6.73
CA SER A 640 18.49 9.30 5.80
C SER A 640 19.49 8.18 6.08
N ASN A 641 19.53 7.23 5.18
CA ASN A 641 20.39 6.05 5.29
C ASN A 641 20.88 5.61 3.90
N PRO A 642 21.74 6.39 3.24
CA PRO A 642 22.32 6.03 1.94
C PRO A 642 23.48 5.04 2.12
N ASN A 643 23.26 3.98 2.88
CA ASN A 643 24.30 3.02 3.24
C ASN A 643 23.79 1.59 3.09
N PHE A 644 24.72 0.67 2.82
CA PHE A 644 24.41 -0.77 2.75
C PHE A 644 24.07 -1.33 4.15
N ASP A 645 24.82 -0.87 5.17
CA ASP A 645 24.61 -1.15 6.57
C ASP A 645 24.80 0.14 7.36
N ARG A 646 24.47 0.14 8.65
CA ARG A 646 24.73 1.27 9.53
C ARG A 646 26.12 1.84 9.32
N SER A 647 26.22 3.11 9.14
CA SER A 647 27.48 3.80 8.91
C SER A 647 27.47 5.18 9.55
N GLU A 648 28.65 5.60 10.04
CA GLU A 648 28.88 6.92 10.62
C GLU A 648 29.79 7.81 9.73
N VAL A 649 30.08 7.35 8.49
CA VAL A 649 30.81 8.17 7.50
C VAL A 649 29.97 9.33 7.01
N ALA A 650 30.53 10.19 6.16
CA ALA A 650 29.79 11.32 5.58
C ALA A 650 28.44 10.87 5.00
N TYR A 651 27.35 11.55 5.37
CA TYR A 651 25.97 11.19 5.09
C TYR A 651 25.57 9.80 5.63
N GLY A 652 26.13 9.41 6.78
CA GLY A 652 25.85 8.14 7.43
C GLY A 652 24.40 7.94 7.84
N THR A 653 24.13 6.84 8.56
CA THR A 653 22.78 6.49 9.02
C THR A 653 22.29 7.49 10.09
N GLU A 654 21.10 8.07 9.88
CA GLU A 654 20.55 9.10 10.74
C GLU A 654 19.35 8.61 11.55
N TYR A 655 19.45 8.65 12.86
CA TYR A 655 18.40 8.22 13.80
C TYR A 655 17.70 9.39 14.51
N ARG A 656 18.26 10.60 14.46
CA ARG A 656 17.67 11.77 15.14
C ARG A 656 16.39 12.19 14.45
N VAL A 657 15.41 12.63 15.26
CA VAL A 657 14.13 13.15 14.77
C VAL A 657 14.13 14.67 14.88
N GLU A 658 13.68 15.34 13.82
CA GLU A 658 13.41 16.77 13.81
C GLU A 658 11.90 17.01 13.69
N TRP A 659 11.45 18.10 14.29
CA TRP A 659 10.07 18.55 14.31
C TRP A 659 10.01 19.93 13.70
N LEU A 660 9.43 20.07 12.51
CA LEU A 660 9.19 21.35 11.87
C LEU A 660 7.78 21.82 12.26
N ARG A 661 7.75 22.91 13.04
CA ARG A 661 6.53 23.48 13.63
C ARG A 661 6.06 24.69 12.83
N PRO A 662 4.91 24.58 12.14
CA PRO A 662 4.31 25.73 11.46
C PRO A 662 3.83 26.81 12.45
N PRO A 663 3.74 28.08 12.04
CA PRO A 663 3.32 29.19 12.90
C PRO A 663 1.97 29.03 13.59
N TYR A 664 1.03 28.29 12.98
CA TYR A 664 -0.27 28.02 13.59
C TYR A 664 -0.17 27.16 14.88
N MET A 665 0.96 26.51 15.11
CA MET A 665 1.19 25.73 16.34
C MET A 665 1.23 26.61 17.58
N ASN A 666 1.57 27.87 17.44
CA ASN A 666 1.68 28.87 18.50
C ASN A 666 0.35 29.60 18.76
N LYS A 667 -0.70 29.33 17.95
CA LYS A 667 -2.02 29.94 18.14
C LYS A 667 -2.92 29.04 18.99
N GLN A 668 -3.80 29.67 19.76
CA GLN A 668 -4.87 28.90 20.42
C GLN A 668 -5.75 28.24 19.36
N ARG A 669 -6.15 27.01 19.63
CA ARG A 669 -6.94 26.22 18.68
C ARG A 669 -8.34 26.01 19.17
N PRO A 670 -9.36 26.04 18.29
CA PRO A 670 -10.66 25.48 18.59
C PRO A 670 -10.53 24.00 18.95
N VAL A 671 -11.37 23.55 19.89
CA VAL A 671 -11.38 22.17 20.34
C VAL A 671 -12.73 21.55 20.02
N ILE A 672 -12.75 20.44 19.28
CA ILE A 672 -13.96 19.65 19.07
C ILE A 672 -14.30 18.96 20.40
N VAL A 673 -15.45 19.34 20.98
CA VAL A 673 -15.93 18.80 22.25
C VAL A 673 -16.75 17.55 22.02
N ALA A 674 -17.55 17.53 20.95
CA ALA A 674 -18.34 16.38 20.56
C ALA A 674 -18.52 16.31 19.04
N ALA A 675 -18.36 15.12 18.50
CA ALA A 675 -18.65 14.79 17.10
C ALA A 675 -19.10 13.32 17.01
N PRO A 676 -19.92 12.94 16.03
CA PRO A 676 -20.24 11.54 15.78
C PRO A 676 -18.96 10.73 15.46
N ARG A 677 -18.89 9.50 15.95
CA ARG A 677 -17.77 8.59 15.62
C ARG A 677 -17.91 7.93 14.25
N THR A 678 -19.12 7.83 13.75
CA THR A 678 -19.45 7.23 12.45
C THR A 678 -20.39 8.15 11.70
N LEU A 679 -20.22 8.25 10.39
CA LEU A 679 -21.00 9.10 9.51
C LEU A 679 -21.45 8.29 8.29
N ASP A 680 -22.73 8.44 7.92
CA ASP A 680 -23.23 7.95 6.65
C ASP A 680 -23.07 9.04 5.56
N PHE A 681 -23.02 8.62 4.30
CA PHE A 681 -22.96 9.55 3.18
C PHE A 681 -24.19 10.48 3.18
N ALA A 682 -23.96 11.78 2.93
CA ALA A 682 -24.97 12.83 2.94
C ALA A 682 -25.72 13.01 4.26
N GLN A 683 -25.18 12.51 5.36
CA GLN A 683 -25.76 12.70 6.70
C GLN A 683 -25.48 14.12 7.19
N ARG A 684 -26.54 14.81 7.69
CA ARG A 684 -26.36 16.03 8.46
C ARG A 684 -25.87 15.67 9.86
N VAL A 685 -24.78 16.28 10.29
CA VAL A 685 -24.16 16.03 11.59
C VAL A 685 -24.04 17.32 12.40
N GLU A 686 -24.08 17.17 13.70
CA GLU A 686 -23.79 18.22 14.66
C GLU A 686 -22.40 18.00 15.25
N VAL A 687 -21.57 19.03 15.18
CA VAL A 687 -20.24 19.04 15.79
C VAL A 687 -20.17 20.18 16.78
N GLN A 688 -19.86 19.87 18.03
CA GLN A 688 -19.70 20.89 19.07
C GLN A 688 -18.24 21.30 19.15
N ILE A 689 -18.01 22.60 19.02
CA ILE A 689 -16.65 23.18 19.02
C ILE A 689 -16.56 24.23 20.10
N ASN A 690 -15.54 24.13 20.94
CA ASN A 690 -15.17 25.20 21.86
C ASN A 690 -14.18 26.15 21.18
N ILE A 691 -14.58 27.42 20.99
CA ILE A 691 -13.79 28.44 20.35
C ILE A 691 -13.14 29.32 21.44
N PRO A 692 -11.80 29.46 21.48
CA PRO A 692 -11.12 30.35 22.40
C PRO A 692 -11.59 31.81 22.29
N GLU A 693 -11.65 32.51 23.41
CA GLU A 693 -12.12 33.89 23.45
C GLU A 693 -11.31 34.85 22.57
N SER A 694 -10.02 34.60 22.44
CA SER A 694 -9.13 35.31 21.52
C SER A 694 -9.51 35.23 20.04
N LEU A 695 -10.31 34.22 19.65
CA LEU A 695 -10.75 33.98 18.29
C LEU A 695 -12.22 34.38 18.05
N ARG A 696 -12.95 34.85 19.07
CA ARG A 696 -14.39 35.18 18.95
C ARG A 696 -14.71 36.33 17.98
N ASN A 697 -13.77 37.22 17.76
CA ASN A 697 -13.95 38.40 16.88
C ASN A 697 -13.27 38.22 15.51
N GLU A 698 -12.57 37.11 15.30
CA GLU A 698 -12.05 36.80 13.97
C GLU A 698 -13.19 36.22 13.14
N LYS A 699 -13.52 36.88 12.02
CA LYS A 699 -14.36 36.25 11.03
C LYS A 699 -13.66 34.99 10.59
N PHE A 700 -14.26 33.86 10.84
CA PHE A 700 -13.80 32.57 10.34
C PHE A 700 -13.96 32.58 8.81
N LYS A 701 -13.04 33.22 8.13
CA LYS A 701 -12.85 33.13 6.69
C LYS A 701 -11.93 31.94 6.41
N GLY A 702 -12.40 30.75 6.60
CA GLY A 702 -11.55 29.62 6.36
C GLY A 702 -12.36 28.33 6.37
N GLU A 703 -12.18 27.56 5.33
CA GLU A 703 -12.57 26.16 5.34
C GLU A 703 -11.66 25.43 6.32
N TYR A 704 -12.25 24.84 7.35
CA TYR A 704 -11.55 23.95 8.25
C TYR A 704 -11.60 22.55 7.66
N GLY A 705 -10.49 22.08 7.08
CA GLY A 705 -10.32 20.69 6.71
C GLY A 705 -10.11 19.85 7.95
N PHE A 706 -11.07 19.05 8.36
CA PHE A 706 -10.84 17.99 9.32
C PHE A 706 -10.23 16.80 8.59
N CYS A 707 -8.98 16.48 8.90
CA CYS A 707 -8.39 15.23 8.47
C CYS A 707 -8.93 14.12 9.36
N LEU A 708 -10.07 13.53 9.01
CA LEU A 708 -10.49 12.25 9.55
C LEU A 708 -9.62 11.16 8.91
N SER A 709 -8.34 11.15 9.24
CA SER A 709 -7.35 10.26 8.64
C SER A 709 -7.54 8.78 9.03
N TYR A 710 -8.49 8.46 9.90
CA TYR A 710 -8.64 7.10 10.43
C TYR A 710 -9.64 6.21 9.71
N LEU A 711 -10.55 6.75 8.88
CA LEU A 711 -11.60 5.93 8.28
C LEU A 711 -11.83 6.13 6.78
N LEU A 712 -11.28 7.18 6.14
CA LEU A 712 -11.44 7.39 4.71
C LEU A 712 -10.14 7.92 4.10
N PRO A 713 -9.66 7.38 2.96
CA PRO A 713 -8.47 7.87 2.25
C PRO A 713 -8.74 9.18 1.52
N GLN A 714 -9.96 9.66 1.54
CA GLN A 714 -10.36 10.92 0.98
C GLN A 714 -10.56 11.93 2.10
N ARG A 715 -9.90 13.09 1.97
CA ARG A 715 -10.07 14.19 2.89
C ARG A 715 -11.50 14.68 2.83
N LEU A 716 -12.24 14.56 3.92
CA LEU A 716 -13.54 15.17 4.06
C LEU A 716 -13.31 16.64 4.39
N TRP A 717 -13.71 17.54 3.50
CA TRP A 717 -13.80 18.96 3.79
C TRP A 717 -15.19 19.25 4.33
N LEU A 718 -15.28 19.85 5.51
CA LEU A 718 -16.52 20.40 6.03
C LEU A 718 -16.52 21.90 5.72
N THR A 719 -17.45 22.34 4.90
CA THR A 719 -17.76 23.76 4.73
C THR A 719 -18.79 24.15 5.80
N PHE A 720 -18.50 25.21 6.53
CA PHE A 720 -19.44 25.79 7.48
C PHE A 720 -20.10 27.01 6.80
N GLU A 721 -21.41 26.97 6.66
CA GLU A 721 -22.21 28.18 6.38
C GLU A 721 -22.59 28.81 7.73
N GLU A 722 -22.46 30.16 7.82
CA GLU A 722 -22.86 30.96 9.00
C GLU A 722 -24.36 30.88 9.27
#